data_40f4b269e6afed8506981927c147dbd8
#
_entry.id   40f4b269e6afed8506981927c147dbd8
#
_cell.length_a   1.000
_cell.length_b   1.000
_cell.length_c   1.000
_cell.angle_alpha   90.00
_cell.angle_beta   90.00
_cell.angle_gamma   90.00
#
_symmetry.space_group_name_H-M   'P 1'
#
loop_
_entity.id
_entity.type
_entity.pdbx_description
1 polymer ?
#
loop_
_entity_poly.entity_id
_entity_poly.type
_entity_poly.pdbx_seq_one_letter_code
_entity_poly.pdbx_strand_id
1 'polypeptide(L)'
;MMTLLSTAAAQTTENPFFQNYNTPHQTIPFHLIKNEHYLPAFQEGIRQQEQEVEAIINNPQSPTFKNTIEALEYSGMLLEKVGAPFFNLLSAETNDELQEIAQQVSPLLTEHSNSIFLNDKLFKKVKIVYDKREKLKLNTEQKRLLEKTYESFVNNGANLSDADKETFRQLTKELNLLTLQYGQNVLKETNQYNLLIRDKNLLAGLPEDALKTLAENAEKAGKEGWLLDLKVTHYVPVMKYADNRDLRRELYLAYSSRCMKGGEYDNREIIRKIVNTRLKIAQLLGYQTYADYVLTRRMAEKTENVYHLLDQLLEAYRPEALREYEDIQHFADENNAYFKVQAWDWAYYSEKLKAEKFAVSDELLRPYFQLENVKKGVFGLAERLYGIRFIKNPKIPVYHPEVEAYEVTDRNGKFLAVLYTDFHPRDGKRAGAWMSEFKGQWKEGKKDSRPQIVIVMNFTRPTESKPALLTFDEVTTFLHEFGHSLHGMLSDCTYPSLSGTNVYRDFVELPSQIMENWASQKEFLDQFAFHYQTGEKIPVELIQKIKDAENFNVGYSCLRQLGFGYLDMAWHTLSSPFEGDVVDFEKQTVAKTQILPYVENTAISPTFNHIFSGGYAAGYYSYKWAEVLDADAFSVFEKNGIFDQATAQSFMENILKKGGTEHPMILYKRFRGHEPSIDALLRRNGIISTNN
;
A
#
# COMPACT_ATOMS: atom_id res chain seq x y z
N MET A 1 -35.93 -17.00 29.69
CA MET A 1 -34.85 -17.67 28.95
C MET A 1 -35.23 -18.10 27.52
N MET A 2 -36.52 -18.10 27.16
CA MET A 2 -37.00 -18.50 25.82
C MET A 2 -37.13 -17.36 24.82
N THR A 3 -37.16 -16.10 25.26
CA THR A 3 -37.36 -14.91 24.40
C THR A 3 -36.05 -14.37 23.77
N LEU A 4 -34.86 -14.70 24.31
CA LEU A 4 -33.57 -14.27 23.76
C LEU A 4 -33.08 -15.12 22.58
N LEU A 5 -33.53 -16.39 22.49
CA LEU A 5 -33.17 -17.28 21.37
C LEU A 5 -33.94 -16.95 20.08
N SER A 6 -35.17 -16.40 20.19
CA SER A 6 -35.97 -16.05 19.02
C SER A 6 -35.50 -14.73 18.35
N THR A 7 -34.93 -13.81 19.10
CA THR A 7 -34.38 -12.57 18.55
C THR A 7 -33.04 -12.77 17.83
N ALA A 8 -32.19 -13.67 18.34
CA ALA A 8 -30.92 -14.02 17.67
C ALA A 8 -31.15 -14.75 16.33
N ALA A 9 -32.13 -15.66 16.28
CA ALA A 9 -32.46 -16.38 15.04
C ALA A 9 -33.15 -15.50 13.99
N ALA A 10 -33.94 -14.50 14.40
CA ALA A 10 -34.57 -13.54 13.49
C ALA A 10 -33.54 -12.51 12.92
N GLN A 11 -32.53 -12.13 13.70
CA GLN A 11 -31.44 -11.25 13.23
C GLN A 11 -30.52 -11.94 12.21
N THR A 12 -30.32 -13.26 12.30
CA THR A 12 -29.46 -14.01 11.36
C THR A 12 -30.06 -14.13 9.96
N THR A 13 -31.38 -14.10 9.80
CA THR A 13 -32.05 -14.21 8.49
C THR A 13 -32.07 -12.89 7.69
N GLU A 14 -31.90 -11.74 8.33
CA GLU A 14 -31.90 -10.43 7.70
C GLU A 14 -30.49 -9.89 7.35
N ASN A 15 -29.41 -10.46 7.91
CA ASN A 15 -28.08 -9.97 7.67
C ASN A 15 -27.61 -10.26 6.22
N PRO A 16 -27.29 -9.23 5.41
CA PRO A 16 -26.93 -9.40 4.00
C PRO A 16 -25.73 -10.32 3.76
N PHE A 17 -24.80 -10.42 4.70
CA PHE A 17 -23.64 -11.30 4.58
C PHE A 17 -23.99 -12.80 4.51
N PHE A 18 -25.13 -13.21 5.02
CA PHE A 18 -25.57 -14.61 4.99
C PHE A 18 -26.31 -15.01 3.71
N GLN A 19 -26.52 -14.05 2.82
CA GLN A 19 -27.25 -14.27 1.58
C GLN A 19 -26.31 -14.27 0.36
N ASN A 20 -26.76 -14.91 -0.73
CA ASN A 20 -26.13 -14.73 -2.02
C ASN A 20 -26.48 -13.31 -2.55
N TYR A 21 -25.48 -12.61 -3.04
CA TYR A 21 -25.70 -11.28 -3.55
C TYR A 21 -26.34 -11.32 -4.94
N ASN A 22 -27.49 -10.62 -5.10
CA ASN A 22 -28.23 -10.47 -6.38
C ASN A 22 -27.78 -9.26 -7.18
N THR A 23 -26.60 -8.73 -6.92
CA THR A 23 -25.96 -7.63 -7.62
C THR A 23 -25.19 -8.12 -8.84
N PRO A 24 -24.88 -7.27 -9.83
CA PRO A 24 -24.04 -7.64 -10.95
C PRO A 24 -22.75 -8.29 -10.47
N HIS A 25 -22.36 -9.42 -11.05
CA HIS A 25 -21.17 -10.21 -10.66
C HIS A 25 -21.09 -10.62 -9.18
N GLN A 26 -22.22 -10.62 -8.48
CA GLN A 26 -22.28 -10.91 -7.04
C GLN A 26 -21.39 -9.95 -6.22
N THR A 27 -21.36 -8.68 -6.62
CA THR A 27 -20.66 -7.62 -5.90
C THR A 27 -21.35 -7.30 -4.58
N ILE A 28 -20.62 -6.70 -3.65
CA ILE A 28 -21.11 -6.39 -2.32
C ILE A 28 -22.27 -5.39 -2.39
N PRO A 29 -23.43 -5.70 -1.79
CA PRO A 29 -24.58 -4.79 -1.74
C PRO A 29 -24.39 -3.72 -0.65
N PHE A 30 -23.44 -2.80 -0.80
CA PHE A 30 -23.08 -1.80 0.21
C PHE A 30 -24.28 -1.02 0.75
N HIS A 31 -25.29 -0.74 -0.09
CA HIS A 31 -26.50 -0.04 0.31
C HIS A 31 -27.41 -0.82 1.32
N LEU A 32 -27.19 -2.13 1.48
CA LEU A 32 -27.91 -2.98 2.42
C LEU A 32 -27.10 -3.26 3.69
N ILE A 33 -25.76 -3.05 3.64
CA ILE A 33 -24.88 -3.34 4.75
C ILE A 33 -24.79 -2.14 5.67
N LYS A 34 -24.98 -2.38 6.97
CA LYS A 34 -24.83 -1.41 8.05
C LYS A 34 -23.76 -1.87 9.02
N ASN A 35 -23.24 -0.97 9.84
CA ASN A 35 -22.22 -1.29 10.84
C ASN A 35 -22.66 -2.43 11.78
N GLU A 36 -23.93 -2.42 12.22
CA GLU A 36 -24.52 -3.46 13.09
C GLU A 36 -24.47 -4.89 12.52
N HIS A 37 -24.30 -5.03 11.19
CA HIS A 37 -24.23 -6.35 10.54
C HIS A 37 -22.87 -7.03 10.69
N TYR A 38 -21.79 -6.28 10.91
CA TYR A 38 -20.42 -6.83 10.87
C TYR A 38 -20.11 -7.76 12.03
N LEU A 39 -20.31 -7.33 13.29
CA LEU A 39 -19.97 -8.17 14.44
C LEU A 39 -20.68 -9.53 14.45
N PRO A 40 -22.01 -9.62 14.25
CA PRO A 40 -22.69 -10.92 14.13
C PRO A 40 -22.19 -11.76 12.95
N ALA A 41 -21.83 -11.11 11.81
CA ALA A 41 -21.35 -11.82 10.65
C ALA A 41 -19.93 -12.38 10.86
N PHE A 42 -19.06 -11.66 11.55
CA PHE A 42 -17.75 -12.18 11.99
C PHE A 42 -17.90 -13.38 12.91
N GLN A 43 -18.78 -13.29 13.92
CA GLN A 43 -19.03 -14.38 14.86
C GLN A 43 -19.54 -15.64 14.14
N GLU A 44 -20.45 -15.48 13.20
CA GLU A 44 -20.96 -16.61 12.41
C GLU A 44 -19.90 -17.16 11.44
N GLY A 45 -19.10 -16.29 10.80
CA GLY A 45 -17.99 -16.72 9.95
C GLY A 45 -16.93 -17.52 10.70
N ILE A 46 -16.59 -17.10 11.91
CA ILE A 46 -15.70 -17.83 12.82
C ILE A 46 -16.29 -19.20 13.13
N ARG A 47 -17.54 -19.24 13.58
CA ARG A 47 -18.23 -20.48 13.94
C ARG A 47 -18.29 -21.48 12.77
N GLN A 48 -18.54 -21.00 11.55
CA GLN A 48 -18.58 -21.87 10.36
C GLN A 48 -17.19 -22.43 10.06
N GLN A 49 -16.15 -21.60 10.06
CA GLN A 49 -14.79 -22.06 9.80
C GLN A 49 -14.31 -23.05 10.89
N GLU A 50 -14.66 -22.84 12.16
CA GLU A 50 -14.39 -23.81 13.24
C GLU A 50 -15.00 -25.19 12.93
N GLN A 51 -16.24 -25.24 12.45
CA GLN A 51 -16.89 -26.49 12.05
C GLN A 51 -16.20 -27.13 10.84
N GLU A 52 -15.79 -26.35 9.83
CA GLU A 52 -15.06 -26.83 8.65
C GLU A 52 -13.71 -27.43 9.06
N VAL A 53 -12.96 -26.74 9.92
CA VAL A 53 -11.66 -27.19 10.45
C VAL A 53 -11.84 -28.43 11.32
N GLU A 54 -12.87 -28.50 12.17
CA GLU A 54 -13.17 -29.69 12.98
C GLU A 54 -13.51 -30.89 12.11
N ALA A 55 -14.22 -30.70 11.00
CA ALA A 55 -14.48 -31.76 10.02
C ALA A 55 -13.18 -32.31 9.40
N ILE A 56 -12.20 -31.46 9.13
CA ILE A 56 -10.86 -31.88 8.67
C ILE A 56 -10.16 -32.68 9.76
N ILE A 57 -10.16 -32.19 11.00
CA ILE A 57 -9.52 -32.86 12.15
C ILE A 57 -10.11 -34.26 12.39
N ASN A 58 -11.43 -34.36 12.37
CA ASN A 58 -12.16 -35.58 12.70
C ASN A 58 -12.34 -36.56 11.51
N ASN A 59 -11.85 -36.17 10.30
CA ASN A 59 -11.89 -37.06 9.16
C ASN A 59 -11.09 -38.36 9.44
N PRO A 60 -11.74 -39.55 9.40
CA PRO A 60 -11.07 -40.83 9.74
C PRO A 60 -10.13 -41.31 8.63
N GLN A 61 -10.23 -40.75 7.42
CA GLN A 61 -9.35 -41.13 6.32
C GLN A 61 -7.92 -40.61 6.54
N SER A 62 -6.95 -41.33 5.96
CA SER A 62 -5.56 -40.86 5.96
C SER A 62 -5.45 -39.47 5.35
N PRO A 63 -4.64 -38.56 5.94
CA PRO A 63 -4.42 -37.22 5.39
C PRO A 63 -3.86 -37.25 3.96
N THR A 64 -4.51 -36.51 3.08
CA THR A 64 -4.13 -36.31 1.70
C THR A 64 -4.09 -34.83 1.38
N PHE A 65 -3.47 -34.47 0.26
CA PHE A 65 -3.51 -33.09 -0.22
C PHE A 65 -4.95 -32.56 -0.30
N LYS A 66 -5.86 -33.33 -0.88
CA LYS A 66 -7.26 -32.93 -1.07
C LYS A 66 -8.06 -32.78 0.22
N ASN A 67 -8.01 -33.82 1.12
CA ASN A 67 -8.86 -33.82 2.32
C ASN A 67 -8.27 -33.04 3.50
N THR A 68 -7.08 -32.46 3.35
CA THR A 68 -6.39 -31.72 4.40
C THR A 68 -5.97 -30.32 3.91
N ILE A 69 -5.13 -30.23 2.87
CA ILE A 69 -4.58 -28.96 2.39
C ILE A 69 -5.62 -28.16 1.61
N GLU A 70 -6.23 -28.74 0.58
CA GLU A 70 -7.30 -28.08 -0.18
C GLU A 70 -8.54 -27.81 0.68
N ALA A 71 -8.90 -28.73 1.57
CA ALA A 71 -10.03 -28.52 2.47
C ALA A 71 -9.81 -27.34 3.41
N LEU A 72 -8.57 -27.15 3.89
CA LEU A 72 -8.19 -25.99 4.71
C LEU A 72 -8.17 -24.70 3.89
N GLU A 73 -7.62 -24.75 2.67
CA GLU A 73 -7.54 -23.59 1.76
C GLU A 73 -8.90 -22.99 1.42
N TYR A 74 -9.92 -23.84 1.25
CA TYR A 74 -11.29 -23.39 0.96
C TYR A 74 -12.17 -23.22 2.20
N SER A 75 -11.63 -23.36 3.41
CA SER A 75 -12.36 -23.06 4.63
C SER A 75 -12.46 -21.56 4.91
N GLY A 76 -13.49 -21.14 5.65
CA GLY A 76 -13.63 -19.75 6.09
C GLY A 76 -14.11 -18.77 5.03
N MET A 77 -14.75 -19.23 3.96
CA MET A 77 -15.23 -18.36 2.87
C MET A 77 -16.23 -17.28 3.33
N LEU A 78 -17.04 -17.54 4.37
CA LEU A 78 -17.92 -16.53 4.93
C LEU A 78 -17.11 -15.47 5.69
N LEU A 79 -16.11 -15.91 6.44
CA LEU A 79 -15.25 -14.99 7.20
C LEU A 79 -14.50 -14.04 6.27
N GLU A 80 -13.98 -14.54 5.14
CA GLU A 80 -13.37 -13.73 4.09
C GLU A 80 -14.35 -12.74 3.46
N LYS A 81 -15.58 -13.21 3.15
CA LYS A 81 -16.66 -12.37 2.59
C LYS A 81 -17.04 -11.19 3.48
N VAL A 82 -16.88 -11.33 4.80
CA VAL A 82 -17.15 -10.26 5.78
C VAL A 82 -15.90 -9.41 6.01
N GLY A 83 -14.75 -10.05 6.14
CA GLY A 83 -13.48 -9.40 6.50
C GLY A 83 -12.96 -8.46 5.42
N ALA A 84 -12.97 -8.89 4.16
CA ALA A 84 -12.43 -8.08 3.06
C ALA A 84 -13.10 -6.69 2.95
N PRO A 85 -14.45 -6.55 2.88
CA PRO A 85 -15.08 -5.23 2.88
C PRO A 85 -14.89 -4.48 4.19
N PHE A 86 -14.94 -5.15 5.35
CA PHE A 86 -14.78 -4.50 6.65
C PHE A 86 -13.44 -3.77 6.77
N PHE A 87 -12.34 -4.48 6.54
CA PHE A 87 -11.00 -3.91 6.69
C PHE A 87 -10.66 -2.87 5.61
N ASN A 88 -11.26 -3.00 4.40
CA ASN A 88 -11.14 -1.94 3.42
C ASN A 88 -11.88 -0.68 3.88
N LEU A 89 -13.13 -0.78 4.33
CA LEU A 89 -13.91 0.36 4.80
C LEU A 89 -13.33 0.98 6.07
N LEU A 90 -12.73 0.19 6.95
CA LEU A 90 -12.01 0.70 8.13
C LEU A 90 -10.87 1.66 7.75
N SER A 91 -10.33 1.55 6.54
CA SER A 91 -9.29 2.43 6.00
C SER A 91 -9.82 3.49 5.03
N ALA A 92 -10.86 3.19 4.26
CA ALA A 92 -11.35 4.03 3.16
C ALA A 92 -12.58 4.87 3.50
N GLU A 93 -13.40 4.44 4.46
CA GLU A 93 -14.68 5.08 4.83
C GLU A 93 -15.03 4.80 6.31
N THR A 94 -14.08 5.03 7.22
CA THR A 94 -14.27 4.72 8.63
C THR A 94 -15.13 5.75 9.36
N ASN A 95 -15.73 5.32 10.47
CA ASN A 95 -16.38 6.15 11.47
C ASN A 95 -16.11 5.56 12.86
N ASP A 96 -16.50 6.27 13.92
CA ASP A 96 -16.23 5.85 15.30
C ASP A 96 -16.84 4.48 15.61
N GLU A 97 -18.06 4.20 15.16
CA GLU A 97 -18.73 2.91 15.37
C GLU A 97 -17.97 1.76 14.69
N LEU A 98 -17.48 1.97 13.44
CA LEU A 98 -16.70 0.98 12.73
C LEU A 98 -15.35 0.71 13.44
N GLN A 99 -14.73 1.76 14.00
CA GLN A 99 -13.51 1.63 14.80
C GLN A 99 -13.74 0.88 16.10
N GLU A 100 -14.87 1.09 16.78
CA GLU A 100 -15.27 0.33 17.98
C GLU A 100 -15.52 -1.15 17.65
N ILE A 101 -16.17 -1.45 16.52
CA ILE A 101 -16.37 -2.81 16.04
C ILE A 101 -15.01 -3.46 15.75
N ALA A 102 -14.06 -2.75 15.15
CA ALA A 102 -12.72 -3.25 14.89
C ALA A 102 -11.97 -3.65 16.18
N GLN A 103 -12.12 -2.87 17.26
CA GLN A 103 -11.56 -3.21 18.58
C GLN A 103 -12.17 -4.49 19.17
N GLN A 104 -13.45 -4.78 18.87
CA GLN A 104 -14.11 -5.99 19.33
C GLN A 104 -13.74 -7.20 18.45
N VAL A 105 -13.68 -7.02 17.14
CA VAL A 105 -13.45 -8.08 16.15
C VAL A 105 -11.99 -8.55 16.14
N SER A 106 -11.03 -7.63 16.30
CA SER A 106 -9.60 -7.94 16.21
C SER A 106 -9.17 -9.06 17.20
N PRO A 107 -9.56 -9.04 18.49
CA PRO A 107 -9.24 -10.12 19.40
C PRO A 107 -9.91 -11.46 19.02
N LEU A 108 -11.15 -11.41 18.52
CA LEU A 108 -11.89 -12.62 18.10
C LEU A 108 -11.19 -13.29 16.91
N LEU A 109 -10.78 -12.52 15.89
CA LEU A 109 -10.05 -13.04 14.73
C LEU A 109 -8.69 -13.59 15.13
N THR A 110 -7.98 -12.91 16.04
CA THR A 110 -6.68 -13.37 16.53
C THR A 110 -6.81 -14.70 17.25
N GLU A 111 -7.79 -14.82 18.14
CA GLU A 111 -8.03 -16.08 18.87
C GLU A 111 -8.44 -17.20 17.92
N HIS A 112 -9.30 -16.91 16.95
CA HIS A 112 -9.70 -17.87 15.93
C HIS A 112 -8.50 -18.34 15.08
N SER A 113 -7.66 -17.43 14.60
CA SER A 113 -6.43 -17.77 13.88
C SER A 113 -5.50 -18.65 14.73
N ASN A 114 -5.30 -18.28 15.99
CA ASN A 114 -4.51 -19.08 16.93
C ASN A 114 -5.13 -20.47 17.17
N SER A 115 -6.46 -20.60 17.23
CA SER A 115 -7.14 -21.89 17.40
C SER A 115 -6.89 -22.85 16.25
N ILE A 116 -6.66 -22.32 15.03
CA ILE A 116 -6.31 -23.10 13.84
C ILE A 116 -4.82 -23.45 13.83
N PHE A 117 -3.96 -22.45 13.87
CA PHE A 117 -2.51 -22.65 13.66
C PHE A 117 -1.81 -23.33 14.84
N LEU A 118 -2.32 -23.19 16.06
CA LEU A 118 -1.77 -23.85 17.26
C LEU A 118 -2.43 -25.21 17.55
N ASN A 119 -3.28 -25.71 16.65
CA ASN A 119 -3.97 -26.99 16.82
C ASN A 119 -3.07 -28.18 16.45
N ASP A 120 -2.68 -28.96 17.44
CA ASP A 120 -1.76 -30.09 17.26
C ASP A 120 -2.33 -31.18 16.35
N LYS A 121 -3.63 -31.45 16.44
CA LYS A 121 -4.26 -32.50 15.62
C LYS A 121 -4.30 -32.10 14.15
N LEU A 122 -4.62 -30.83 13.87
CA LEU A 122 -4.62 -30.30 12.52
C LEU A 122 -3.20 -30.24 11.96
N PHE A 123 -2.25 -29.69 12.74
CA PHE A 123 -0.85 -29.60 12.31
C PHE A 123 -0.25 -31.00 12.02
N LYS A 124 -0.57 -32.00 12.83
CA LYS A 124 -0.13 -33.37 12.56
C LYS A 124 -0.62 -33.88 11.21
N LYS A 125 -1.87 -33.57 10.82
CA LYS A 125 -2.40 -33.96 9.50
C LYS A 125 -1.69 -33.20 8.37
N VAL A 126 -1.47 -31.89 8.51
CA VAL A 126 -0.71 -31.07 7.55
C VAL A 126 0.70 -31.62 7.38
N LYS A 127 1.38 -31.92 8.51
CA LYS A 127 2.74 -32.47 8.51
C LYS A 127 2.84 -33.84 7.82
N ILE A 128 1.86 -34.72 8.02
CA ILE A 128 1.82 -36.04 7.33
C ILE A 128 1.78 -35.87 5.80
N VAL A 129 1.01 -34.88 5.30
CA VAL A 129 0.97 -34.59 3.85
C VAL A 129 2.28 -33.98 3.39
N TYR A 130 2.83 -33.01 4.14
CA TYR A 130 4.09 -32.35 3.83
C TYR A 130 5.29 -33.31 3.78
N ASP A 131 5.41 -34.21 4.76
CA ASP A 131 6.50 -35.20 4.82
C ASP A 131 6.49 -36.16 3.60
N LYS A 132 5.34 -36.35 2.96
CA LYS A 132 5.18 -37.16 1.76
C LYS A 132 5.31 -36.38 0.45
N ARG A 133 5.56 -35.05 0.46
CA ARG A 133 5.46 -34.15 -0.70
C ARG A 133 6.24 -34.64 -1.93
N GLU A 134 7.42 -35.22 -1.74
CA GLU A 134 8.26 -35.72 -2.85
C GLU A 134 7.66 -36.97 -3.53
N LYS A 135 6.77 -37.68 -2.83
CA LYS A 135 6.10 -38.89 -3.34
C LYS A 135 4.74 -38.59 -3.94
N LEU A 136 4.21 -37.38 -3.72
CA LEU A 136 2.91 -36.96 -4.24
C LEU A 136 3.06 -36.44 -5.67
N LYS A 137 2.10 -36.82 -6.53
CA LYS A 137 2.04 -36.29 -7.91
C LYS A 137 1.30 -34.93 -7.91
N LEU A 138 1.92 -33.92 -7.28
CA LEU A 138 1.39 -32.57 -7.23
C LEU A 138 1.94 -31.74 -8.39
N ASN A 139 1.08 -30.85 -8.96
CA ASN A 139 1.55 -29.83 -9.88
C ASN A 139 2.29 -28.72 -9.10
N THR A 140 2.89 -27.76 -9.83
CA THR A 140 3.69 -26.66 -9.24
C THR A 140 2.89 -25.85 -8.22
N GLU A 141 1.66 -25.49 -8.55
CA GLU A 141 0.79 -24.68 -7.69
C GLU A 141 0.39 -25.44 -6.40
N GLN A 142 0.06 -26.73 -6.54
CA GLN A 142 -0.25 -27.60 -5.39
C GLN A 142 0.95 -27.79 -4.46
N LYS A 143 2.15 -27.97 -5.03
CA LYS A 143 3.38 -28.02 -4.23
C LYS A 143 3.58 -26.75 -3.43
N ARG A 144 3.41 -25.62 -4.12
CA ARG A 144 3.57 -24.30 -3.48
C ARG A 144 2.54 -24.06 -2.37
N LEU A 145 1.29 -24.44 -2.59
CA LEU A 145 0.26 -24.36 -1.55
C LEU A 145 0.63 -25.20 -0.33
N LEU A 146 1.05 -26.46 -0.55
CA LEU A 146 1.47 -27.35 0.53
C LEU A 146 2.65 -26.78 1.34
N GLU A 147 3.66 -26.26 0.67
CA GLU A 147 4.82 -25.62 1.30
C GLU A 147 4.37 -24.43 2.16
N LYS A 148 3.63 -23.48 1.56
CA LYS A 148 3.14 -22.28 2.26
C LYS A 148 2.21 -22.62 3.43
N THR A 149 1.37 -23.63 3.28
CA THR A 149 0.48 -24.07 4.38
C THR A 149 1.31 -24.60 5.55
N TYR A 150 2.27 -25.50 5.29
CA TYR A 150 3.15 -26.02 6.34
C TYR A 150 3.97 -24.91 7.01
N GLU A 151 4.60 -24.06 6.22
CA GLU A 151 5.36 -22.88 6.71
C GLU A 151 4.49 -21.95 7.57
N SER A 152 3.22 -21.74 7.17
CA SER A 152 2.29 -20.92 7.94
C SER A 152 2.03 -21.50 9.31
N PHE A 153 1.83 -22.81 9.44
CA PHE A 153 1.70 -23.46 10.76
C PHE A 153 2.96 -23.29 11.61
N VAL A 154 4.13 -23.57 11.05
CA VAL A 154 5.40 -23.46 11.77
C VAL A 154 5.64 -22.03 12.24
N ASN A 155 5.44 -21.06 11.37
CA ASN A 155 5.66 -19.64 11.65
C ASN A 155 4.60 -19.02 12.58
N ASN A 156 3.47 -19.70 12.78
CA ASN A 156 2.46 -19.31 13.75
C ASN A 156 2.47 -20.21 15.01
N GLY A 157 3.62 -20.86 15.29
CA GLY A 157 3.88 -21.49 16.57
C GLY A 157 3.41 -22.93 16.72
N ALA A 158 3.09 -23.66 15.63
CA ALA A 158 2.63 -25.04 15.70
C ALA A 158 3.61 -25.98 16.42
N ASN A 159 4.91 -25.70 16.35
CA ASN A 159 5.97 -26.51 17.00
C ASN A 159 6.27 -26.10 18.45
N LEU A 160 5.59 -25.08 18.99
CA LEU A 160 5.80 -24.61 20.37
C LEU A 160 5.27 -25.62 21.40
N SER A 161 5.80 -25.56 22.63
CA SER A 161 5.21 -26.25 23.78
C SER A 161 3.85 -25.63 24.13
N ASP A 162 3.02 -26.34 24.87
CA ASP A 162 1.70 -25.84 25.27
C ASP A 162 1.78 -24.54 26.09
N ALA A 163 2.79 -24.39 26.94
CA ALA A 163 3.05 -23.15 27.69
C ALA A 163 3.46 -22.00 26.77
N ASP A 164 4.30 -22.28 25.78
CA ASP A 164 4.74 -21.26 24.80
C ASP A 164 3.62 -20.89 23.83
N LYS A 165 2.75 -21.83 23.47
CA LYS A 165 1.54 -21.53 22.68
C LYS A 165 0.61 -20.56 23.40
N GLU A 166 0.42 -20.70 24.71
CA GLU A 166 -0.39 -19.75 25.48
C GLU A 166 0.26 -18.37 25.51
N THR A 167 1.58 -18.31 25.70
CA THR A 167 2.33 -17.06 25.60
C THR A 167 2.20 -16.41 24.21
N PHE A 168 2.31 -17.21 23.14
CA PHE A 168 2.14 -16.74 21.76
C PHE A 168 0.73 -16.18 21.52
N ARG A 169 -0.33 -16.83 22.03
CA ARG A 169 -1.72 -16.32 21.96
C ARG A 169 -1.84 -14.92 22.55
N GLN A 170 -1.29 -14.72 23.75
CA GLN A 170 -1.36 -13.44 24.44
C GLN A 170 -0.59 -12.35 23.68
N LEU A 171 0.63 -12.64 23.22
CA LEU A 171 1.47 -11.70 22.49
C LEU A 171 0.85 -11.29 21.14
N THR A 172 0.30 -12.23 20.37
CA THR A 172 -0.33 -11.92 19.08
C THR A 172 -1.60 -11.11 19.24
N LYS A 173 -2.39 -11.38 20.26
CA LYS A 173 -3.58 -10.59 20.61
C LYS A 173 -3.23 -9.17 21.02
N GLU A 174 -2.22 -9.01 21.89
CA GLU A 174 -1.70 -7.69 22.29
C GLU A 174 -1.18 -6.91 21.08
N LEU A 175 -0.35 -7.54 20.24
CA LEU A 175 0.23 -6.90 19.06
C LEU A 175 -0.85 -6.37 18.11
N ASN A 176 -1.88 -7.16 17.81
CA ASN A 176 -2.94 -6.75 16.91
C ASN A 176 -3.76 -5.56 17.44
N LEU A 177 -4.02 -5.51 18.74
CA LEU A 177 -4.68 -4.35 19.36
C LEU A 177 -3.80 -3.10 19.34
N LEU A 178 -2.51 -3.25 19.63
CA LEU A 178 -1.56 -2.13 19.59
C LEU A 178 -1.42 -1.53 18.18
N THR A 179 -1.31 -2.38 17.16
CA THR A 179 -1.19 -1.94 15.77
C THR A 179 -2.46 -1.23 15.28
N LEU A 180 -3.63 -1.72 15.68
CA LEU A 180 -4.92 -1.08 15.40
C LEU A 180 -5.01 0.30 16.07
N GLN A 181 -4.72 0.38 17.36
CA GLN A 181 -4.72 1.63 18.11
C GLN A 181 -3.75 2.66 17.53
N TYR A 182 -2.54 2.21 17.15
CA TYR A 182 -1.55 3.08 16.51
C TYR A 182 -2.12 3.77 15.27
N GLY A 183 -2.72 3.01 14.35
CA GLY A 183 -3.31 3.57 13.13
C GLY A 183 -4.48 4.52 13.38
N GLN A 184 -5.34 4.18 14.35
CA GLN A 184 -6.46 5.04 14.76
C GLN A 184 -5.97 6.37 15.35
N ASN A 185 -4.92 6.36 16.17
CA ASN A 185 -4.33 7.57 16.73
C ASN A 185 -3.80 8.50 15.65
N VAL A 186 -3.10 7.96 14.63
CA VAL A 186 -2.59 8.75 13.50
C VAL A 186 -3.74 9.45 12.74
N LEU A 187 -4.82 8.73 12.47
CA LEU A 187 -5.97 9.30 11.77
C LEU A 187 -6.64 10.40 12.60
N LYS A 188 -6.89 10.13 13.88
CA LYS A 188 -7.59 11.07 14.77
C LYS A 188 -6.78 12.36 14.99
N GLU A 189 -5.48 12.26 15.29
CA GLU A 189 -4.66 13.46 15.48
C GLU A 189 -4.46 14.25 14.18
N THR A 190 -4.38 13.58 13.04
CA THR A 190 -4.32 14.26 11.74
C THR A 190 -5.56 15.10 11.49
N ASN A 191 -6.75 14.59 11.83
CA ASN A 191 -8.02 15.27 11.63
C ASN A 191 -8.31 16.38 12.66
N GLN A 192 -7.65 16.35 13.83
CA GLN A 192 -7.84 17.37 14.85
C GLN A 192 -7.17 18.71 14.54
N TYR A 193 -6.10 18.71 13.72
CA TYR A 193 -5.40 19.94 13.41
C TYR A 193 -6.17 20.79 12.42
N ASN A 194 -6.40 22.05 12.80
CA ASN A 194 -7.09 23.04 11.97
C ASN A 194 -6.49 24.42 12.22
N LEU A 195 -5.93 25.04 11.20
CA LEU A 195 -5.38 26.39 11.22
C LEU A 195 -6.25 27.31 10.33
N LEU A 196 -7.02 28.21 10.96
CA LEU A 196 -7.81 29.18 10.24
C LEU A 196 -7.00 30.44 9.95
N ILE A 197 -6.79 30.73 8.67
CA ILE A 197 -6.11 31.94 8.18
C ILE A 197 -7.17 32.92 7.70
N ARG A 198 -7.07 34.18 8.19
CA ARG A 198 -7.97 35.28 7.80
C ARG A 198 -7.27 36.34 6.97
N ASP A 199 -5.95 36.44 7.06
CA ASP A 199 -5.14 37.35 6.25
C ASP A 199 -4.61 36.64 5.01
N LYS A 200 -5.15 36.96 3.84
CA LYS A 200 -4.73 36.36 2.55
C LYS A 200 -3.25 36.56 2.26
N ASN A 201 -2.61 37.60 2.79
CA ASN A 201 -1.18 37.84 2.55
C ASN A 201 -0.30 36.72 3.11
N LEU A 202 -0.73 36.01 4.16
CA LEU A 202 -0.01 34.86 4.69
C LEU A 202 0.01 33.67 3.72
N LEU A 203 -0.87 33.66 2.73
CA LEU A 203 -1.02 32.63 1.70
C LEU A 203 -0.42 33.06 0.35
N ALA A 204 0.36 34.16 0.32
CA ALA A 204 1.04 34.59 -0.89
C ALA A 204 1.88 33.45 -1.49
N GLY A 205 1.90 33.36 -2.82
CA GLY A 205 2.59 32.31 -3.57
C GLY A 205 1.75 31.04 -3.82
N LEU A 206 0.67 30.80 -3.05
CA LEU A 206 -0.18 29.65 -3.32
C LEU A 206 -0.93 29.80 -4.66
N PRO A 207 -1.03 28.70 -5.44
CA PRO A 207 -1.89 28.63 -6.60
C PRO A 207 -3.36 28.97 -6.27
N GLU A 208 -4.06 29.56 -7.23
CA GLU A 208 -5.46 29.97 -7.04
C GLU A 208 -6.37 28.81 -6.68
N ASP A 209 -6.14 27.63 -7.26
CA ASP A 209 -6.91 26.42 -6.98
C ASP A 209 -6.70 25.90 -5.55
N ALA A 210 -5.46 25.99 -5.04
CA ALA A 210 -5.18 25.68 -3.64
C ALA A 210 -5.89 26.65 -2.69
N LEU A 211 -5.83 27.96 -2.98
CA LEU A 211 -6.56 28.98 -2.20
C LEU A 211 -8.07 28.72 -2.19
N LYS A 212 -8.64 28.35 -3.33
CA LYS A 212 -10.06 28.04 -3.45
C LYS A 212 -10.43 26.80 -2.63
N THR A 213 -9.64 25.74 -2.71
CA THR A 213 -9.85 24.52 -1.91
C THR A 213 -9.83 24.81 -0.40
N LEU A 214 -8.90 25.65 0.07
CA LEU A 214 -8.83 26.03 1.48
C LEU A 214 -10.01 26.92 1.92
N ALA A 215 -10.51 27.78 1.03
CA ALA A 215 -11.69 28.59 1.29
C ALA A 215 -12.95 27.72 1.37
N GLU A 216 -13.15 26.79 0.45
CA GLU A 216 -14.25 25.81 0.48
C GLU A 216 -14.19 24.94 1.74
N ASN A 217 -12.98 24.57 2.21
CA ASN A 217 -12.78 23.84 3.46
C ASN A 217 -13.22 24.68 4.69
N ALA A 218 -12.91 25.98 4.68
CA ALA A 218 -13.37 26.88 5.72
C ALA A 218 -14.92 27.04 5.71
N GLU A 219 -15.52 27.21 4.54
CA GLU A 219 -16.97 27.33 4.38
C GLU A 219 -17.72 26.09 4.88
N LYS A 220 -17.24 24.88 4.51
CA LYS A 220 -17.77 23.61 5.04
C LYS A 220 -17.72 23.50 6.55
N ALA A 221 -16.70 24.11 7.16
CA ALA A 221 -16.56 24.21 8.61
C ALA A 221 -17.36 25.38 9.25
N GLY A 222 -18.13 26.14 8.47
CA GLY A 222 -18.89 27.31 8.92
C GLY A 222 -17.98 28.50 9.33
N LYS A 223 -16.81 28.64 8.70
CA LYS A 223 -15.80 29.66 9.05
C LYS A 223 -15.54 30.56 7.83
N GLU A 224 -15.22 31.83 8.08
CA GLU A 224 -14.75 32.76 7.06
C GLU A 224 -13.22 32.75 6.99
N GLY A 225 -12.65 32.70 5.78
CA GLY A 225 -11.21 32.67 5.53
C GLY A 225 -10.76 31.39 4.82
N TRP A 226 -9.57 30.90 5.18
CA TRP A 226 -8.95 29.71 4.61
C TRP A 226 -8.60 28.72 5.72
N LEU A 227 -9.11 27.50 5.65
CA LEU A 227 -8.89 26.48 6.66
C LEU A 227 -7.86 25.46 6.17
N LEU A 228 -6.69 25.47 6.80
CA LEU A 228 -5.62 24.50 6.61
C LEU A 228 -5.78 23.33 7.59
N ASP A 229 -5.72 22.12 7.08
CA ASP A 229 -5.56 20.89 7.86
C ASP A 229 -4.29 20.14 7.41
N LEU A 230 -4.04 18.95 7.95
CA LEU A 230 -2.85 18.17 7.63
C LEU A 230 -3.10 17.09 6.53
N LYS A 231 -4.18 17.20 5.77
CA LYS A 231 -4.37 16.38 4.59
C LYS A 231 -3.32 16.75 3.52
N VAL A 232 -2.82 15.76 2.83
CA VAL A 232 -1.72 15.92 1.85
C VAL A 232 -2.07 16.99 0.79
N THR A 233 -3.34 17.02 0.33
CA THR A 233 -3.83 17.99 -0.66
C THR A 233 -3.84 19.45 -0.17
N HIS A 234 -3.78 19.69 1.12
CA HIS A 234 -3.65 21.02 1.72
C HIS A 234 -2.22 21.31 2.17
N TYR A 235 -1.55 20.31 2.75
CA TYR A 235 -0.19 20.43 3.26
C TYR A 235 0.84 20.64 2.14
N VAL A 236 0.83 19.81 1.10
CA VAL A 236 1.85 19.85 0.04
C VAL A 236 1.88 21.17 -0.73
N PRO A 237 0.73 21.75 -1.17
CA PRO A 237 0.75 23.06 -1.83
C PRO A 237 1.33 24.16 -0.96
N VAL A 238 1.06 24.18 0.35
CA VAL A 238 1.66 25.18 1.25
C VAL A 238 3.16 25.00 1.33
N MET A 239 3.67 23.77 1.46
CA MET A 239 5.10 23.50 1.52
C MET A 239 5.85 23.85 0.23
N LYS A 240 5.19 23.66 -0.93
CA LYS A 240 5.78 23.95 -2.25
C LYS A 240 5.73 25.44 -2.64
N TYR A 241 4.62 26.12 -2.29
CA TYR A 241 4.31 27.41 -2.93
C TYR A 241 4.16 28.59 -1.98
N ALA A 242 3.85 28.40 -0.69
CA ALA A 242 3.66 29.53 0.21
C ALA A 242 4.95 30.33 0.40
N ASP A 243 4.94 31.62 0.07
CA ASP A 243 6.10 32.49 0.26
C ASP A 243 6.41 32.73 1.76
N ASN A 244 5.38 32.64 2.62
CA ASN A 244 5.53 32.83 4.05
C ASN A 244 6.26 31.62 4.69
N ARG A 245 7.52 31.84 5.03
CA ARG A 245 8.40 30.82 5.64
C ARG A 245 7.91 30.37 7.03
N ASP A 246 7.35 31.28 7.82
CA ASP A 246 6.87 30.94 9.17
C ASP A 246 5.63 30.05 9.07
N LEU A 247 4.74 30.26 8.11
CA LEU A 247 3.61 29.37 7.83
C LEU A 247 4.09 27.97 7.42
N ARG A 248 5.09 27.86 6.53
CA ARG A 248 5.67 26.57 6.14
C ARG A 248 6.26 25.86 7.36
N ARG A 249 7.02 26.59 8.20
CA ARG A 249 7.60 26.05 9.44
C ARG A 249 6.53 25.57 10.42
N GLU A 250 5.49 26.37 10.67
CA GLU A 250 4.38 26.00 11.56
C GLU A 250 3.71 24.72 11.09
N LEU A 251 3.36 24.66 9.80
CA LEU A 251 2.66 23.51 9.23
C LEU A 251 3.57 22.26 9.18
N TYR A 252 4.86 22.42 8.88
CA TYR A 252 5.85 21.34 8.94
C TYR A 252 5.96 20.74 10.33
N LEU A 253 6.08 21.59 11.36
CA LEU A 253 6.16 21.16 12.75
C LEU A 253 4.88 20.47 13.19
N ALA A 254 3.72 21.02 12.83
CA ALA A 254 2.42 20.40 13.12
C ALA A 254 2.30 19.00 12.50
N TYR A 255 2.73 18.85 11.24
CA TYR A 255 2.69 17.57 10.52
C TYR A 255 3.68 16.56 11.08
N SER A 256 4.93 16.96 11.33
CA SER A 256 6.04 16.07 11.69
C SER A 256 6.11 15.75 13.19
N SER A 257 5.30 16.42 14.02
CA SER A 257 5.19 16.15 15.47
C SER A 257 3.90 15.42 15.86
N ARG A 258 3.13 14.91 14.88
CA ARG A 258 1.91 14.15 15.18
C ARG A 258 2.22 12.90 15.98
N CYS A 259 1.33 12.55 16.89
CA CYS A 259 1.38 11.37 17.74
C CYS A 259 2.63 11.29 18.64
N MET A 260 3.22 12.47 19.02
CA MET A 260 4.36 12.55 19.94
C MET A 260 4.33 13.75 20.90
N LYS A 261 3.15 14.36 21.09
CA LYS A 261 3.01 15.59 21.91
C LYS A 261 2.64 15.33 23.38
N GLY A 262 2.55 14.05 23.76
CA GLY A 262 1.92 13.65 25.01
C GLY A 262 0.38 13.71 24.90
N GLY A 263 -0.33 12.87 25.61
CA GLY A 263 -1.78 12.81 25.56
C GLY A 263 -2.32 11.54 24.93
N GLU A 264 -3.61 11.55 24.56
CA GLU A 264 -4.37 10.36 24.18
C GLU A 264 -3.84 9.68 22.92
N TYR A 265 -3.32 10.45 21.95
CA TYR A 265 -2.88 9.94 20.64
C TYR A 265 -1.36 9.75 20.53
N ASP A 266 -0.62 9.85 21.65
CA ASP A 266 0.83 9.66 21.63
C ASP A 266 1.19 8.19 21.35
N ASN A 267 1.89 7.95 20.24
CA ASN A 267 2.26 6.61 19.79
C ASN A 267 3.63 6.13 20.30
N ARG A 268 4.42 6.95 21.00
CA ARG A 268 5.79 6.56 21.39
C ARG A 268 5.81 5.35 22.33
N GLU A 269 4.91 5.30 23.31
CA GLU A 269 4.81 4.11 24.17
C GLU A 269 4.22 2.91 23.43
N ILE A 270 3.28 3.13 22.51
CA ILE A 270 2.70 2.08 21.66
C ILE A 270 3.79 1.47 20.77
N ILE A 271 4.67 2.28 20.17
CA ILE A 271 5.83 1.81 19.40
C ILE A 271 6.70 0.90 20.23
N ARG A 272 7.09 1.33 21.44
CA ARG A 272 7.93 0.54 22.37
C ARG A 272 7.28 -0.82 22.65
N LYS A 273 5.99 -0.85 22.92
CA LYS A 273 5.25 -2.09 23.14
C LYS A 273 5.22 -2.95 21.88
N ILE A 274 4.94 -2.38 20.70
CA ILE A 274 4.89 -3.12 19.42
C ILE A 274 6.23 -3.80 19.15
N VAL A 275 7.35 -3.07 19.17
CA VAL A 275 8.66 -3.63 18.83
C VAL A 275 9.10 -4.69 19.84
N ASN A 276 8.84 -4.49 21.13
CA ASN A 276 9.17 -5.46 22.17
C ASN A 276 8.28 -6.72 22.09
N THR A 277 7.01 -6.58 21.75
CA THR A 277 6.10 -7.71 21.53
C THR A 277 6.52 -8.51 20.29
N ARG A 278 6.86 -7.82 19.18
CA ARG A 278 7.41 -8.45 17.97
C ARG A 278 8.69 -9.23 18.26
N LEU A 279 9.61 -8.64 19.02
CA LEU A 279 10.84 -9.33 19.43
C LEU A 279 10.55 -10.59 20.25
N LYS A 280 9.66 -10.50 21.24
CA LYS A 280 9.26 -11.67 22.05
C LYS A 280 8.64 -12.78 21.20
N ILE A 281 7.78 -12.45 20.24
CA ILE A 281 7.19 -13.39 19.28
C ILE A 281 8.30 -14.09 18.48
N ALA A 282 9.23 -13.33 17.90
CA ALA A 282 10.33 -13.88 17.12
C ALA A 282 11.21 -14.82 17.95
N GLN A 283 11.60 -14.40 19.15
CA GLN A 283 12.42 -15.20 20.07
C GLN A 283 11.70 -16.48 20.53
N LEU A 284 10.41 -16.41 20.77
CA LEU A 284 9.60 -17.58 21.10
C LEU A 284 9.58 -18.60 19.95
N LEU A 285 9.59 -18.12 18.71
CA LEU A 285 9.67 -18.93 17.48
C LEU A 285 11.10 -19.39 17.14
N GLY A 286 12.12 -19.03 17.95
CA GLY A 286 13.50 -19.46 17.77
C GLY A 286 14.35 -18.52 16.89
N TYR A 287 13.89 -17.32 16.59
CA TYR A 287 14.63 -16.32 15.84
C TYR A 287 15.29 -15.30 16.79
N GLN A 288 16.42 -14.77 16.39
CA GLN A 288 17.15 -13.78 17.20
C GLN A 288 16.46 -12.41 17.16
N THR A 289 15.94 -12.01 16.00
CA THR A 289 15.27 -10.73 15.78
C THR A 289 13.95 -10.92 15.04
N TYR A 290 13.09 -9.90 15.07
CA TYR A 290 11.85 -9.94 14.29
C TYR A 290 12.10 -9.90 12.78
N ALA A 291 13.15 -9.20 12.33
CA ALA A 291 13.55 -9.18 10.94
C ALA A 291 13.94 -10.58 10.44
N ASP A 292 14.71 -11.35 11.22
CA ASP A 292 15.08 -12.73 10.87
C ASP A 292 13.85 -13.61 10.67
N TYR A 293 12.85 -13.46 11.53
CA TYR A 293 11.56 -14.16 11.39
C TYR A 293 10.82 -13.77 10.10
N VAL A 294 10.72 -12.48 9.81
CA VAL A 294 9.96 -11.98 8.66
C VAL A 294 10.63 -12.34 7.33
N LEU A 295 11.97 -12.20 7.28
CA LEU A 295 12.75 -12.36 6.05
C LEU A 295 12.81 -13.80 5.53
N THR A 296 12.50 -14.80 6.35
CA THR A 296 12.35 -16.21 5.88
C THR A 296 11.32 -16.35 4.76
N ARG A 297 10.42 -15.37 4.59
CA ARG A 297 9.35 -15.34 3.58
C ARG A 297 9.46 -14.11 2.68
N ARG A 298 10.68 -13.79 2.26
CA ARG A 298 11.01 -12.68 1.37
C ARG A 298 12.05 -13.13 0.34
N MET A 299 12.18 -12.38 -0.76
CA MET A 299 13.25 -12.60 -1.74
C MET A 299 14.63 -12.29 -1.15
N ALA A 300 14.71 -11.33 -0.25
CA ALA A 300 15.95 -10.95 0.44
C ALA A 300 16.47 -12.05 1.37
N GLU A 301 15.62 -12.92 1.91
CA GLU A 301 15.90 -14.09 2.74
C GLU A 301 16.61 -13.77 4.08
N LYS A 302 17.53 -12.80 4.10
CA LYS A 302 18.41 -12.49 5.25
C LYS A 302 18.54 -10.98 5.47
N THR A 303 18.74 -10.61 6.73
CA THR A 303 18.99 -9.23 7.16
C THR A 303 20.19 -8.62 6.44
N GLU A 304 21.27 -9.37 6.24
CA GLU A 304 22.48 -8.89 5.58
C GLU A 304 22.23 -8.50 4.12
N ASN A 305 21.37 -9.22 3.41
CA ASN A 305 21.04 -8.91 2.01
C ASN A 305 20.23 -7.60 1.91
N VAL A 306 19.38 -7.32 2.89
CA VAL A 306 18.66 -6.04 2.96
C VAL A 306 19.64 -4.88 3.19
N TYR A 307 20.49 -4.99 4.21
CA TYR A 307 21.48 -3.94 4.46
C TYR A 307 22.48 -3.76 3.32
N HIS A 308 22.87 -4.85 2.66
CA HIS A 308 23.73 -4.78 1.49
C HIS A 308 23.12 -3.93 0.37
N LEU A 309 21.84 -4.15 0.04
CA LEU A 309 21.15 -3.32 -0.95
C LEU A 309 21.08 -1.85 -0.50
N LEU A 310 20.65 -1.60 0.77
CA LEU A 310 20.52 -0.24 1.28
C LEU A 310 21.86 0.50 1.28
N ASP A 311 22.96 -0.17 1.67
CA ASP A 311 24.30 0.41 1.73
C ASP A 311 24.86 0.67 0.32
N GLN A 312 24.65 -0.24 -0.66
CA GLN A 312 25.04 -0.02 -2.06
C GLN A 312 24.34 1.20 -2.65
N LEU A 313 23.04 1.33 -2.41
CA LEU A 313 22.28 2.49 -2.90
C LEU A 313 22.69 3.78 -2.16
N LEU A 314 22.95 3.72 -0.86
CA LEU A 314 23.43 4.87 -0.09
C LEU A 314 24.77 5.38 -0.63
N GLU A 315 25.71 4.48 -0.89
CA GLU A 315 27.02 4.83 -1.46
C GLU A 315 26.88 5.49 -2.83
N ALA A 316 26.01 4.93 -3.70
CA ALA A 316 25.82 5.43 -5.05
C ALA A 316 25.11 6.81 -5.09
N TYR A 317 24.06 7.00 -4.27
CA TYR A 317 23.23 8.21 -4.37
C TYR A 317 23.63 9.35 -3.44
N ARG A 318 24.39 9.10 -2.36
CA ARG A 318 24.76 10.13 -1.39
C ARG A 318 25.54 11.30 -1.98
N PRO A 319 26.53 11.11 -2.88
CA PRO A 319 27.22 12.23 -3.52
C PRO A 319 26.27 13.13 -4.28
N GLU A 320 25.32 12.56 -5.02
CA GLU A 320 24.32 13.30 -5.78
C GLU A 320 23.38 14.09 -4.84
N ALA A 321 22.87 13.46 -3.78
CA ALA A 321 22.02 14.11 -2.79
C ALA A 321 22.69 15.32 -2.11
N LEU A 322 23.99 15.24 -1.83
CA LEU A 322 24.76 16.36 -1.29
C LEU A 322 24.89 17.50 -2.29
N ARG A 323 25.16 17.18 -3.57
CA ARG A 323 25.22 18.16 -4.65
C ARG A 323 23.87 18.86 -4.84
N GLU A 324 22.78 18.10 -4.81
CA GLU A 324 21.41 18.67 -4.89
C GLU A 324 21.11 19.62 -3.73
N TYR A 325 21.55 19.28 -2.52
CA TYR A 325 21.41 20.17 -1.37
C TYR A 325 22.19 21.47 -1.55
N GLU A 326 23.43 21.39 -2.04
CA GLU A 326 24.29 22.57 -2.31
C GLU A 326 23.66 23.44 -3.41
N ASP A 327 23.13 22.83 -4.48
CA ASP A 327 22.42 23.56 -5.56
C ASP A 327 21.21 24.33 -5.01
N ILE A 328 20.41 23.69 -4.16
CA ILE A 328 19.22 24.32 -3.56
C ILE A 328 19.60 25.41 -2.56
N GLN A 329 20.66 25.21 -1.75
CA GLN A 329 21.17 26.25 -0.84
C GLN A 329 21.67 27.45 -1.63
N HIS A 330 22.46 27.24 -2.69
CA HIS A 330 22.97 28.30 -3.54
C HIS A 330 21.82 29.09 -4.19
N PHE A 331 20.85 28.38 -4.75
CA PHE A 331 19.65 29.01 -5.32
C PHE A 331 18.87 29.83 -4.28
N ALA A 332 18.75 29.34 -3.05
CA ALA A 332 18.09 30.06 -1.97
C ALA A 332 18.86 31.35 -1.62
N ASP A 333 20.19 31.29 -1.55
CA ASP A 333 21.06 32.45 -1.26
C ASP A 333 20.98 33.52 -2.36
N GLU A 334 20.97 33.12 -3.64
CA GLU A 334 20.76 34.02 -4.79
C GLU A 334 19.38 34.71 -4.75
N ASN A 335 18.39 34.04 -4.14
CA ASN A 335 17.04 34.58 -3.89
C ASN A 335 16.90 35.27 -2.52
N ASN A 336 18.00 35.75 -1.92
CA ASN A 336 18.08 36.52 -0.68
C ASN A 336 17.60 35.76 0.58
N ALA A 337 17.75 34.45 0.60
CA ALA A 337 17.32 33.65 1.74
C ALA A 337 18.25 33.81 2.97
N TYR A 338 19.56 34.04 2.79
CA TYR A 338 20.58 34.26 3.83
C TYR A 338 20.43 33.41 5.11
N PHE A 339 19.92 32.19 4.97
CA PHE A 339 19.76 31.21 6.04
C PHE A 339 20.05 29.81 5.51
N LYS A 340 20.42 28.91 6.42
CA LYS A 340 20.58 27.51 6.08
C LYS A 340 19.22 26.89 5.76
N VAL A 341 19.08 26.28 4.57
CA VAL A 341 17.85 25.60 4.12
C VAL A 341 17.50 24.50 5.12
N GLN A 342 16.27 24.54 5.60
CA GLN A 342 15.69 23.61 6.57
C GLN A 342 14.70 22.66 5.88
N ALA A 343 14.20 21.68 6.61
CA ALA A 343 13.23 20.71 6.08
C ALA A 343 11.94 21.38 5.55
N TRP A 344 11.47 22.48 6.19
CA TRP A 344 10.30 23.25 5.73
C TRP A 344 10.60 24.18 4.55
N ASP A 345 11.86 24.34 4.15
CA ASP A 345 12.28 25.16 3.02
C ASP A 345 12.56 24.31 1.78
N TRP A 346 12.87 23.02 1.95
CA TRP A 346 13.29 22.11 0.88
C TRP A 346 12.31 22.09 -0.29
N ALA A 347 11.05 21.77 -0.04
CA ALA A 347 10.04 21.64 -1.09
C ALA A 347 9.83 22.97 -1.84
N TYR A 348 9.84 24.10 -1.13
CA TYR A 348 9.66 25.43 -1.70
C TYR A 348 10.79 25.82 -2.64
N TYR A 349 12.06 25.69 -2.22
CA TYR A 349 13.20 26.02 -3.06
C TYR A 349 13.44 24.99 -4.15
N SER A 350 13.15 23.73 -3.90
CA SER A 350 13.18 22.68 -4.92
C SER A 350 12.21 22.97 -6.07
N GLU A 351 10.96 23.35 -5.78
CA GLU A 351 9.96 23.64 -6.80
C GLU A 351 10.36 24.86 -7.62
N LYS A 352 10.89 25.91 -6.99
CA LYS A 352 11.37 27.12 -7.68
C LYS A 352 12.61 26.84 -8.55
N LEU A 353 13.58 26.08 -8.05
CA LEU A 353 14.76 25.69 -8.82
C LEU A 353 14.40 24.77 -10.00
N LYS A 354 13.46 23.84 -9.79
CA LYS A 354 12.94 23.00 -10.87
C LYS A 354 12.28 23.83 -11.97
N ALA A 355 11.45 24.81 -11.58
CA ALA A 355 10.80 25.71 -12.53
C ALA A 355 11.82 26.55 -13.30
N GLU A 356 12.90 27.02 -12.67
CA GLU A 356 13.97 27.77 -13.32
C GLU A 356 14.81 26.90 -14.27
N LYS A 357 15.29 25.73 -13.79
CA LYS A 357 16.18 24.85 -14.58
C LYS A 357 15.47 24.20 -15.78
N PHE A 358 14.23 23.75 -15.60
CA PHE A 358 13.53 22.94 -16.60
C PHE A 358 12.30 23.63 -17.20
N ALA A 359 11.94 24.82 -16.71
CA ALA A 359 10.73 25.55 -17.11
C ALA A 359 9.46 24.65 -17.05
N VAL A 360 9.35 23.81 -16.00
CA VAL A 360 8.22 22.92 -15.72
C VAL A 360 7.79 23.08 -14.26
N SER A 361 6.48 23.08 -14.05
CA SER A 361 5.85 23.08 -12.71
C SER A 361 4.55 22.31 -12.75
N ASP A 362 4.04 21.93 -11.58
CA ASP A 362 2.72 21.28 -11.47
C ASP A 362 1.64 22.17 -12.12
N GLU A 363 1.69 23.49 -11.95
CA GLU A 363 0.70 24.43 -12.48
C GLU A 363 0.68 24.47 -14.03
N LEU A 364 1.81 24.24 -14.68
CA LEU A 364 1.88 24.11 -16.13
C LEU A 364 1.35 22.77 -16.64
N LEU A 365 1.47 21.72 -15.83
CA LEU A 365 1.11 20.34 -16.22
C LEU A 365 -0.34 20.02 -15.92
N ARG A 366 -0.87 20.46 -14.77
CA ARG A 366 -2.24 20.15 -14.31
C ARG A 366 -3.33 20.37 -15.36
N PRO A 367 -3.32 21.43 -16.19
CA PRO A 367 -4.33 21.62 -17.22
C PRO A 367 -4.48 20.46 -18.21
N TYR A 368 -3.43 19.66 -18.38
CA TYR A 368 -3.41 18.49 -19.27
C TYR A 368 -3.79 17.17 -18.54
N PHE A 369 -3.87 17.18 -17.20
CA PHE A 369 -4.10 16.01 -16.40
C PHE A 369 -5.46 16.04 -15.67
N GLN A 370 -6.52 16.34 -16.44
CA GLN A 370 -7.88 16.18 -15.94
C GLN A 370 -8.14 14.70 -15.60
N LEU A 371 -8.62 14.43 -14.39
CA LEU A 371 -8.83 13.07 -13.87
C LEU A 371 -9.55 12.14 -14.85
N GLU A 372 -10.63 12.61 -15.49
CA GLU A 372 -11.40 11.80 -16.44
C GLU A 372 -10.57 11.41 -17.69
N ASN A 373 -9.69 12.29 -18.16
CA ASN A 373 -8.78 11.99 -19.27
C ASN A 373 -7.66 11.05 -18.81
N VAL A 374 -7.10 11.28 -17.62
CA VAL A 374 -6.09 10.39 -17.04
C VAL A 374 -6.64 8.97 -16.88
N LYS A 375 -7.87 8.81 -16.37
CA LYS A 375 -8.55 7.49 -16.31
C LYS A 375 -8.60 6.81 -17.68
N LYS A 376 -9.02 7.55 -18.71
CA LYS A 376 -9.07 7.01 -20.09
C LYS A 376 -7.68 6.59 -20.56
N GLY A 377 -6.65 7.38 -20.26
CA GLY A 377 -5.27 7.08 -20.58
C GLY A 377 -4.77 5.80 -19.91
N VAL A 378 -4.97 5.68 -18.60
CA VAL A 378 -4.55 4.53 -17.80
C VAL A 378 -5.29 3.25 -18.22
N PHE A 379 -6.59 3.33 -18.46
CA PHE A 379 -7.38 2.20 -18.98
C PHE A 379 -6.96 1.84 -20.40
N GLY A 380 -6.72 2.83 -21.27
CA GLY A 380 -6.23 2.63 -22.62
C GLY A 380 -4.83 2.00 -22.66
N LEU A 381 -3.97 2.31 -21.70
CA LEU A 381 -2.67 1.65 -21.54
C LEU A 381 -2.84 0.14 -21.33
N ALA A 382 -3.71 -0.26 -20.41
CA ALA A 382 -3.98 -1.66 -20.15
C ALA A 382 -4.68 -2.38 -21.34
N GLU A 383 -5.58 -1.69 -22.04
CA GLU A 383 -6.16 -2.22 -23.29
C GLU A 383 -5.08 -2.47 -24.33
N ARG A 384 -4.14 -1.54 -24.47
CA ARG A 384 -3.07 -1.63 -25.45
C ARG A 384 -2.03 -2.70 -25.10
N LEU A 385 -1.63 -2.80 -23.82
CA LEU A 385 -0.64 -3.80 -23.36
C LEU A 385 -1.25 -5.21 -23.26
N TYR A 386 -2.42 -5.33 -22.66
CA TYR A 386 -2.98 -6.63 -22.23
C TYR A 386 -4.33 -6.97 -22.86
N GLY A 387 -4.91 -6.05 -23.64
CA GLY A 387 -6.18 -6.26 -24.33
C GLY A 387 -7.40 -6.30 -23.41
N ILE A 388 -7.34 -5.64 -22.25
CA ILE A 388 -8.45 -5.58 -21.30
C ILE A 388 -9.19 -4.26 -21.43
N ARG A 389 -10.51 -4.29 -21.21
CA ARG A 389 -11.40 -3.13 -21.33
C ARG A 389 -12.15 -2.87 -20.06
N PHE A 390 -12.40 -1.60 -19.79
CA PHE A 390 -13.07 -1.09 -18.59
C PHE A 390 -14.39 -0.42 -18.98
N ILE A 391 -15.49 -0.96 -18.51
CA ILE A 391 -16.85 -0.47 -18.82
C ILE A 391 -17.49 -0.03 -17.51
N LYS A 392 -17.75 1.28 -17.36
CA LYS A 392 -18.42 1.82 -16.17
C LYS A 392 -19.81 1.19 -16.04
N ASN A 393 -20.10 0.62 -14.86
CA ASN A 393 -21.40 0.03 -14.57
C ASN A 393 -22.02 0.64 -13.32
N PRO A 394 -22.95 1.63 -13.46
CA PRO A 394 -23.60 2.28 -12.33
C PRO A 394 -24.60 1.39 -11.56
N LYS A 395 -24.86 0.16 -12.03
CA LYS A 395 -25.71 -0.81 -11.32
C LYS A 395 -24.93 -1.60 -10.27
N ILE A 396 -23.60 -1.53 -10.28
CA ILE A 396 -22.75 -2.13 -9.24
C ILE A 396 -22.79 -1.22 -8.02
N PRO A 397 -23.23 -1.71 -6.83
CA PRO A 397 -23.27 -0.92 -5.62
C PRO A 397 -21.86 -0.46 -5.20
N VAL A 398 -21.77 0.77 -4.69
CA VAL A 398 -20.53 1.38 -4.19
C VAL A 398 -20.71 1.80 -2.73
N TYR A 399 -19.62 1.89 -1.98
CA TYR A 399 -19.66 2.23 -0.56
C TYR A 399 -19.71 3.74 -0.29
N HIS A 400 -19.38 4.56 -1.27
CA HIS A 400 -19.46 6.02 -1.20
C HIS A 400 -19.87 6.59 -2.56
N PRO A 401 -20.65 7.69 -2.63
CA PRO A 401 -21.13 8.26 -3.91
C PRO A 401 -20.05 8.67 -4.90
N GLU A 402 -18.83 8.98 -4.42
CA GLU A 402 -17.69 9.35 -5.25
C GLU A 402 -16.94 8.14 -5.82
N VAL A 403 -17.27 6.92 -5.39
CA VAL A 403 -16.66 5.69 -5.89
C VAL A 403 -17.30 5.27 -7.19
N GLU A 404 -16.49 4.88 -8.16
CA GLU A 404 -16.97 4.35 -9.43
C GLU A 404 -16.63 2.87 -9.56
N ALA A 405 -17.50 2.10 -10.21
CA ALA A 405 -17.29 0.68 -10.47
C ALA A 405 -17.27 0.39 -11.97
N TYR A 406 -16.34 -0.47 -12.37
CA TYR A 406 -16.12 -0.87 -13.75
C TYR A 406 -16.14 -2.39 -13.90
N GLU A 407 -16.83 -2.88 -14.93
CA GLU A 407 -16.65 -4.24 -15.42
C GLU A 407 -15.39 -4.30 -16.27
N VAL A 408 -14.54 -5.27 -15.98
CA VAL A 408 -13.30 -5.50 -16.72
C VAL A 408 -13.46 -6.76 -17.57
N THR A 409 -13.20 -6.64 -18.88
CA THR A 409 -13.33 -7.73 -19.84
C THR A 409 -12.07 -7.90 -20.68
N ASP A 410 -11.85 -9.09 -21.24
CA ASP A 410 -10.83 -9.30 -22.25
C ASP A 410 -11.28 -8.77 -23.64
N ARG A 411 -10.44 -8.92 -24.65
CA ARG A 411 -10.73 -8.50 -26.05
C ARG A 411 -11.98 -9.15 -26.64
N ASN A 412 -12.35 -10.33 -26.14
CA ASN A 412 -13.49 -11.10 -26.62
C ASN A 412 -14.77 -10.83 -25.81
N GLY A 413 -14.72 -9.92 -24.85
CA GLY A 413 -15.83 -9.59 -23.95
C GLY A 413 -16.01 -10.57 -22.79
N LYS A 414 -15.07 -11.50 -22.56
CA LYS A 414 -15.11 -12.38 -21.38
C LYS A 414 -14.84 -11.55 -20.13
N PHE A 415 -15.71 -11.69 -19.13
CA PHE A 415 -15.56 -11.02 -17.84
C PHE A 415 -14.30 -11.48 -17.10
N LEU A 416 -13.51 -10.53 -16.59
CA LEU A 416 -12.26 -10.76 -15.87
C LEU A 416 -12.31 -10.28 -14.42
N ALA A 417 -12.91 -9.12 -14.14
CA ALA A 417 -12.90 -8.53 -12.82
C ALA A 417 -13.94 -7.40 -12.68
N VAL A 418 -14.18 -6.96 -11.45
CA VAL A 418 -14.74 -5.64 -11.15
C VAL A 418 -13.61 -4.79 -10.57
N LEU A 419 -13.48 -3.54 -11.06
CA LEU A 419 -12.58 -2.53 -10.52
C LEU A 419 -13.40 -1.39 -9.91
N TYR A 420 -13.15 -1.09 -8.64
CA TYR A 420 -13.65 0.11 -7.97
C TYR A 420 -12.52 1.15 -7.90
N THR A 421 -12.87 2.42 -8.10
CA THR A 421 -11.92 3.53 -8.00
C THR A 421 -12.45 4.59 -7.03
N ASP A 422 -11.62 4.99 -6.08
CA ASP A 422 -11.92 5.95 -5.03
C ASP A 422 -10.82 7.01 -4.94
N PHE A 423 -11.03 8.17 -5.55
CA PHE A 423 -9.95 9.11 -5.86
C PHE A 423 -9.71 10.19 -4.80
N HIS A 424 -10.71 10.61 -4.04
CA HIS A 424 -10.63 11.87 -3.28
C HIS A 424 -10.54 11.67 -1.76
N PRO A 425 -9.82 12.56 -1.04
CA PRO A 425 -9.71 12.49 0.42
C PRO A 425 -11.03 12.77 1.13
N ARG A 426 -11.24 12.11 2.28
CA ARG A 426 -12.35 12.32 3.23
C ARG A 426 -11.85 12.16 4.66
N ASP A 427 -12.60 12.63 5.65
CA ASP A 427 -12.24 12.52 7.07
C ASP A 427 -12.16 11.06 7.55
N GLY A 428 -13.02 10.20 7.01
CA GLY A 428 -13.01 8.74 7.26
C GLY A 428 -12.01 7.96 6.42
N LYS A 429 -11.15 8.60 5.61
CA LYS A 429 -10.19 7.94 4.75
C LYS A 429 -8.77 8.16 5.22
N ARG A 430 -8.01 7.07 5.36
CA ARG A 430 -6.59 7.11 5.68
C ARG A 430 -5.80 7.81 4.55
N ALA A 431 -4.75 8.54 4.92
CA ALA A 431 -3.82 9.14 3.96
C ALA A 431 -3.01 8.10 3.18
N GLY A 432 -2.52 8.48 2.00
CA GLY A 432 -1.79 7.63 1.07
C GLY A 432 -2.66 7.08 -0.05
N ALA A 433 -2.15 6.09 -0.75
CA ALA A 433 -2.86 5.34 -1.77
C ALA A 433 -2.63 3.84 -1.54
N TRP A 434 -3.55 3.00 -1.97
CA TRP A 434 -3.43 1.54 -1.86
C TRP A 434 -4.44 0.81 -2.74
N MET A 435 -4.11 -0.42 -3.07
CA MET A 435 -5.02 -1.41 -3.65
C MET A 435 -5.46 -2.40 -2.59
N SER A 436 -6.73 -2.82 -2.64
CA SER A 436 -7.30 -3.92 -1.85
C SER A 436 -8.20 -4.79 -2.71
N GLU A 437 -8.56 -5.95 -2.16
CA GLU A 437 -9.51 -6.86 -2.76
C GLU A 437 -10.75 -6.97 -1.87
N PHE A 438 -11.96 -6.81 -2.46
CA PHE A 438 -13.20 -7.24 -1.83
C PHE A 438 -13.44 -8.74 -2.00
N LYS A 439 -12.79 -9.31 -3.02
CA LYS A 439 -12.81 -10.72 -3.33
C LYS A 439 -11.62 -11.05 -4.23
N GLY A 440 -10.86 -12.08 -3.87
CA GLY A 440 -9.76 -12.60 -4.68
C GLY A 440 -10.21 -13.50 -5.84
N GLN A 441 -9.29 -13.80 -6.75
CA GLN A 441 -9.50 -14.76 -7.85
C GLN A 441 -9.16 -16.19 -7.38
N TRP A 442 -9.97 -17.17 -7.75
CA TRP A 442 -9.68 -18.59 -7.52
C TRP A 442 -10.49 -19.50 -8.44
N LYS A 443 -10.09 -20.77 -8.54
CA LYS A 443 -10.77 -21.78 -9.35
C LYS A 443 -11.12 -23.01 -8.52
N GLU A 444 -12.30 -23.60 -8.78
CA GLU A 444 -12.70 -24.85 -8.22
C GLU A 444 -13.44 -25.65 -9.30
N GLY A 445 -12.85 -26.71 -9.82
CA GLY A 445 -13.39 -27.45 -10.94
C GLY A 445 -13.59 -26.58 -12.18
N LYS A 446 -14.84 -26.35 -12.59
CA LYS A 446 -15.20 -25.46 -13.71
C LYS A 446 -15.51 -24.02 -13.29
N LYS A 447 -15.58 -23.75 -11.99
CA LYS A 447 -15.88 -22.42 -11.45
C LYS A 447 -14.59 -21.61 -11.46
N ASP A 448 -14.63 -20.44 -12.11
CA ASP A 448 -13.58 -19.41 -12.07
C ASP A 448 -14.17 -18.18 -11.36
N SER A 449 -13.82 -18.02 -10.07
CA SER A 449 -14.24 -16.89 -9.28
C SER A 449 -13.38 -15.69 -9.61
N ARG A 450 -13.99 -14.68 -10.23
CA ARG A 450 -13.24 -13.51 -10.67
C ARG A 450 -13.17 -12.43 -9.57
N PRO A 451 -12.06 -11.68 -9.53
CA PRO A 451 -11.76 -10.76 -8.44
C PRO A 451 -12.60 -9.47 -8.49
N GLN A 452 -12.75 -8.85 -7.32
CA GLN A 452 -13.32 -7.52 -7.13
C GLN A 452 -12.27 -6.66 -6.43
N ILE A 453 -11.66 -5.77 -7.20
CA ILE A 453 -10.50 -4.96 -6.82
C ILE A 453 -10.95 -3.53 -6.51
N VAL A 454 -10.35 -2.91 -5.52
CA VAL A 454 -10.53 -1.48 -5.23
C VAL A 454 -9.18 -0.79 -5.14
N ILE A 455 -9.07 0.37 -5.78
CA ILE A 455 -7.96 1.32 -5.59
C ILE A 455 -8.47 2.57 -4.91
N VAL A 456 -7.77 2.96 -3.87
CA VAL A 456 -8.11 4.09 -3.01
C VAL A 456 -6.97 5.08 -3.03
N MET A 457 -7.28 6.34 -3.31
CA MET A 457 -6.32 7.43 -3.47
C MET A 457 -6.80 8.68 -2.73
N ASN A 458 -5.94 9.68 -2.64
CA ASN A 458 -6.23 10.97 -2.01
C ASN A 458 -5.84 12.11 -2.96
N PHE A 459 -6.42 12.14 -4.16
CA PHE A 459 -6.09 13.11 -5.20
C PHE A 459 -6.83 14.44 -5.05
N THR A 460 -6.25 15.47 -5.66
CA THR A 460 -6.84 16.81 -5.75
C THR A 460 -8.30 16.74 -6.19
N ARG A 461 -9.18 17.38 -5.42
CA ARG A 461 -10.62 17.45 -5.70
C ARG A 461 -10.95 18.41 -6.83
N PRO A 462 -12.08 18.21 -7.53
CA PRO A 462 -12.66 19.29 -8.33
C PRO A 462 -13.10 20.44 -7.41
N THR A 463 -13.12 21.65 -7.96
CA THR A 463 -13.74 22.83 -7.34
C THR A 463 -15.04 23.15 -8.07
N GLU A 464 -15.84 24.08 -7.55
CA GLU A 464 -17.09 24.49 -8.23
C GLU A 464 -16.86 24.97 -9.68
N SER A 465 -15.69 25.51 -10.00
CA SER A 465 -15.38 26.10 -11.30
C SER A 465 -14.42 25.28 -12.17
N LYS A 466 -13.77 24.25 -11.61
CA LYS A 466 -12.77 23.44 -12.33
C LYS A 466 -12.93 21.96 -12.03
N PRO A 467 -12.74 21.08 -13.02
CA PRO A 467 -12.67 19.65 -12.79
C PRO A 467 -11.44 19.29 -11.93
N ALA A 468 -11.34 18.05 -11.46
CA ALA A 468 -10.14 17.57 -10.79
C ALA A 468 -8.97 17.57 -11.79
N LEU A 469 -7.97 18.41 -11.51
CA LEU A 469 -6.74 18.53 -12.28
C LEU A 469 -5.59 17.99 -11.44
N LEU A 470 -5.01 16.87 -11.89
CA LEU A 470 -4.01 16.14 -11.14
C LEU A 470 -2.62 16.75 -11.29
N THR A 471 -1.77 16.58 -10.27
CA THR A 471 -0.33 16.77 -10.41
C THR A 471 0.27 15.60 -11.20
N PHE A 472 1.51 15.75 -11.66
CA PHE A 472 2.24 14.66 -12.29
C PHE A 472 2.48 13.50 -11.30
N ASP A 473 2.75 13.80 -10.04
CA ASP A 473 2.90 12.81 -8.96
C ASP A 473 1.60 12.01 -8.73
N GLU A 474 0.43 12.68 -8.80
CA GLU A 474 -0.87 12.00 -8.70
C GLU A 474 -1.14 11.07 -9.90
N VAL A 475 -0.71 11.46 -11.11
CA VAL A 475 -0.78 10.58 -12.30
C VAL A 475 0.12 9.36 -12.12
N THR A 476 1.33 9.54 -11.64
CA THR A 476 2.28 8.46 -11.36
C THR A 476 1.74 7.52 -10.27
N THR A 477 1.17 8.07 -9.20
CA THR A 477 0.50 7.29 -8.14
C THR A 477 -0.67 6.47 -8.68
N PHE A 478 -1.46 7.02 -9.59
CA PHE A 478 -2.54 6.26 -10.23
C PHE A 478 -2.01 5.08 -11.03
N LEU A 479 -0.94 5.26 -11.79
CA LEU A 479 -0.28 4.17 -12.52
C LEU A 479 0.24 3.09 -11.56
N HIS A 480 0.82 3.49 -10.43
CA HIS A 480 1.28 2.59 -9.37
C HIS A 480 0.14 1.71 -8.85
N GLU A 481 -0.93 2.30 -8.32
CA GLU A 481 -2.07 1.54 -7.78
C GLU A 481 -2.77 0.69 -8.86
N PHE A 482 -2.77 1.21 -10.09
CA PHE A 482 -3.28 0.46 -11.22
C PHE A 482 -2.43 -0.75 -11.56
N GLY A 483 -1.12 -0.70 -11.38
CA GLY A 483 -0.21 -1.85 -11.50
C GLY A 483 -0.54 -2.98 -10.53
N HIS A 484 -0.81 -2.65 -9.26
CA HIS A 484 -1.34 -3.61 -8.29
C HIS A 484 -2.71 -4.18 -8.74
N SER A 485 -3.57 -3.31 -9.27
CA SER A 485 -4.88 -3.74 -9.78
C SER A 485 -4.75 -4.72 -10.94
N LEU A 486 -3.82 -4.50 -11.85
CA LEU A 486 -3.54 -5.44 -12.95
C LEU A 486 -3.08 -6.80 -12.41
N HIS A 487 -2.24 -6.81 -11.36
CA HIS A 487 -1.80 -8.04 -10.71
C HIS A 487 -2.98 -8.83 -10.11
N GLY A 488 -3.94 -8.12 -9.48
CA GLY A 488 -5.18 -8.74 -8.98
C GLY A 488 -6.12 -9.19 -10.09
N MET A 489 -6.46 -8.30 -11.03
CA MET A 489 -7.46 -8.53 -12.07
C MET A 489 -7.08 -9.61 -13.07
N LEU A 490 -5.79 -9.70 -13.43
CA LEU A 490 -5.27 -10.64 -14.40
C LEU A 490 -4.90 -12.00 -13.79
N SER A 491 -4.97 -12.14 -12.46
CA SER A 491 -4.66 -13.39 -11.77
C SER A 491 -5.40 -14.58 -12.36
N ASP A 492 -4.69 -15.71 -12.52
CA ASP A 492 -5.19 -16.96 -13.11
C ASP A 492 -4.69 -18.17 -12.31
N CYS A 493 -4.96 -18.14 -11.00
CA CYS A 493 -4.53 -19.14 -10.02
C CYS A 493 -5.66 -20.09 -9.62
N THR A 494 -5.31 -21.29 -9.16
CA THR A 494 -6.29 -22.23 -8.62
C THR A 494 -6.70 -21.84 -7.20
N TYR A 495 -5.75 -21.44 -6.38
CA TYR A 495 -5.95 -21.25 -4.93
C TYR A 495 -5.99 -19.77 -4.56
N PRO A 496 -6.97 -19.35 -3.72
CA PRO A 496 -7.11 -17.94 -3.31
C PRO A 496 -5.86 -17.40 -2.62
N SER A 497 -5.21 -18.16 -1.75
CA SER A 497 -4.00 -17.72 -1.01
C SER A 497 -2.76 -17.54 -1.89
N LEU A 498 -2.82 -17.95 -3.16
CA LEU A 498 -1.75 -17.79 -4.15
C LEU A 498 -2.08 -16.76 -5.23
N SER A 499 -3.28 -16.22 -5.26
CA SER A 499 -3.74 -15.34 -6.34
C SER A 499 -3.33 -13.87 -6.13
N GLY A 500 -3.28 -13.12 -7.24
CA GLY A 500 -3.10 -11.68 -7.26
C GLY A 500 -1.86 -11.22 -6.49
N THR A 501 -2.06 -10.29 -5.57
CA THR A 501 -1.02 -9.69 -4.75
C THR A 501 -0.57 -10.54 -3.56
N ASN A 502 -1.03 -11.81 -3.44
CA ASN A 502 -0.60 -12.75 -2.40
C ASN A 502 0.81 -13.33 -2.69
N VAL A 503 1.76 -12.45 -2.90
CA VAL A 503 3.17 -12.71 -3.20
C VAL A 503 4.06 -12.28 -2.04
N TYR A 504 5.37 -12.51 -2.15
CA TYR A 504 6.32 -11.95 -1.18
C TYR A 504 6.27 -10.41 -1.21
N ARG A 505 6.38 -9.80 -0.04
CA ARG A 505 6.24 -8.34 0.12
C ARG A 505 7.27 -7.56 -0.71
N ASP A 506 8.49 -8.07 -0.82
CA ASP A 506 9.56 -7.48 -1.61
C ASP A 506 9.49 -7.79 -3.13
N PHE A 507 8.39 -8.42 -3.56
CA PHE A 507 8.04 -8.60 -4.96
C PHE A 507 6.75 -7.87 -5.35
N VAL A 508 5.88 -7.60 -4.39
CA VAL A 508 4.53 -7.06 -4.66
C VAL A 508 4.55 -5.71 -5.36
N GLU A 509 5.61 -4.91 -5.16
CA GLU A 509 5.76 -3.59 -5.76
C GLU A 509 6.30 -3.62 -7.21
N LEU A 510 6.77 -4.76 -7.73
CA LEU A 510 7.21 -4.83 -9.12
C LEU A 510 6.10 -4.49 -10.12
N PRO A 511 4.87 -5.07 -10.04
CA PRO A 511 3.79 -4.73 -10.96
C PRO A 511 3.30 -3.28 -10.84
N SER A 512 3.42 -2.66 -9.68
CA SER A 512 3.02 -1.26 -9.47
C SER A 512 4.08 -0.29 -9.98
N GLN A 513 5.32 -0.43 -9.57
CA GLN A 513 6.41 0.48 -9.92
C GLN A 513 6.76 0.44 -11.42
N ILE A 514 6.67 -0.73 -12.07
CA ILE A 514 6.93 -0.80 -13.51
C ILE A 514 5.94 0.06 -14.31
N MET A 515 4.69 0.20 -13.86
CA MET A 515 3.69 1.02 -14.55
C MET A 515 4.00 2.52 -14.47
N GLU A 516 4.69 2.98 -13.44
CA GLU A 516 5.09 4.37 -13.27
C GLU A 516 5.96 4.88 -14.44
N ASN A 517 6.76 3.99 -15.03
CA ASN A 517 7.65 4.33 -16.14
C ASN A 517 6.92 4.83 -17.41
N TRP A 518 5.62 4.55 -17.55
CA TRP A 518 4.83 5.10 -18.66
C TRP A 518 4.45 6.57 -18.45
N ALA A 519 4.48 7.10 -17.22
CA ALA A 519 4.01 8.46 -16.91
C ALA A 519 4.68 9.56 -17.77
N SER A 520 5.97 9.41 -18.09
CA SER A 520 6.74 10.36 -18.89
C SER A 520 6.85 10.00 -20.38
N GLN A 521 6.25 8.88 -20.82
CA GLN A 521 6.36 8.43 -22.20
C GLN A 521 5.41 9.20 -23.14
N LYS A 522 5.99 9.79 -24.19
CA LYS A 522 5.22 10.59 -25.16
C LYS A 522 4.05 9.81 -25.75
N GLU A 523 4.28 8.56 -26.15
CA GLU A 523 3.28 7.72 -26.80
C GLU A 523 2.11 7.36 -25.86
N PHE A 524 2.32 7.45 -24.56
CA PHE A 524 1.28 7.32 -23.54
C PHE A 524 0.55 8.64 -23.31
N LEU A 525 1.30 9.73 -23.10
CA LEU A 525 0.74 11.06 -22.85
C LEU A 525 -0.09 11.57 -24.05
N ASP A 526 0.32 11.30 -25.28
CA ASP A 526 -0.43 11.65 -26.50
C ASP A 526 -1.85 11.08 -26.53
N GLN A 527 -2.17 10.08 -25.74
CA GLN A 527 -3.49 9.43 -25.75
C GLN A 527 -4.53 10.16 -24.91
N PHE A 528 -4.11 10.90 -23.88
CA PHE A 528 -5.05 11.47 -22.91
C PHE A 528 -4.69 12.85 -22.39
N ALA A 529 -3.43 13.28 -22.52
CA ALA A 529 -2.97 14.56 -21.97
C ALA A 529 -3.43 15.72 -22.85
N PHE A 530 -4.72 16.07 -22.72
CA PHE A 530 -5.36 17.19 -23.43
C PHE A 530 -5.71 18.30 -22.45
N HIS A 531 -5.44 19.54 -22.86
CA HIS A 531 -5.80 20.70 -22.05
C HIS A 531 -7.30 20.75 -21.81
N TYR A 532 -7.73 20.84 -20.56
CA TYR A 532 -9.13 20.64 -20.13
C TYR A 532 -10.10 21.68 -20.71
N GLN A 533 -9.63 22.88 -21.13
CA GLN A 533 -10.45 23.93 -21.71
C GLN A 533 -10.33 23.95 -23.24
N THR A 534 -9.11 23.86 -23.79
CA THR A 534 -8.90 24.03 -25.24
C THR A 534 -8.98 22.73 -26.02
N GLY A 535 -8.79 21.57 -25.34
CA GLY A 535 -8.71 20.26 -25.97
C GLY A 535 -7.40 20.03 -26.73
N GLU A 536 -6.45 20.94 -26.67
CA GLU A 536 -5.14 20.80 -27.30
C GLU A 536 -4.30 19.76 -26.57
N LYS A 537 -3.54 18.97 -27.33
CA LYS A 537 -2.59 18.02 -26.75
C LYS A 537 -1.49 18.73 -25.98
N ILE A 538 -0.95 18.05 -24.97
CA ILE A 538 0.25 18.49 -24.28
C ILE A 538 1.38 18.71 -25.32
N PRO A 539 2.04 19.89 -25.33
CA PRO A 539 3.13 20.18 -26.25
C PRO A 539 4.30 19.20 -26.10
N VAL A 540 4.93 18.82 -27.21
CA VAL A 540 6.11 17.92 -27.21
C VAL A 540 7.24 18.50 -26.37
N GLU A 541 7.42 19.82 -26.43
CA GLU A 541 8.40 20.55 -25.64
C GLU A 541 8.15 20.40 -24.13
N LEU A 542 6.88 20.35 -23.72
CA LEU A 542 6.53 20.16 -22.31
C LEU A 542 6.77 18.71 -21.87
N ILE A 543 6.52 17.72 -22.74
CA ILE A 543 6.87 16.33 -22.50
C ILE A 543 8.39 16.18 -22.35
N GLN A 544 9.17 16.85 -23.20
CA GLN A 544 10.65 16.83 -23.08
C GLN A 544 11.10 17.42 -21.74
N LYS A 545 10.51 18.53 -21.29
CA LYS A 545 10.80 19.12 -19.98
C LYS A 545 10.46 18.20 -18.81
N ILE A 546 9.37 17.41 -18.91
CA ILE A 546 9.06 16.37 -17.91
C ILE A 546 10.21 15.36 -17.82
N LYS A 547 10.69 14.88 -18.97
CA LYS A 547 11.81 13.93 -19.03
C LYS A 547 13.12 14.52 -18.51
N ASP A 548 13.42 15.75 -18.87
CA ASP A 548 14.62 16.45 -18.42
C ASP A 548 14.63 16.66 -16.90
N ALA A 549 13.44 16.81 -16.31
CA ALA A 549 13.25 16.96 -14.86
C ALA A 549 13.08 15.64 -14.10
N GLU A 550 13.03 14.49 -14.78
CA GLU A 550 12.70 13.18 -14.19
C GLU A 550 13.68 12.80 -13.05
N ASN A 551 14.95 13.11 -13.22
CA ASN A 551 15.99 12.84 -12.24
C ASN A 551 16.30 14.02 -11.30
N PHE A 552 15.47 15.06 -11.29
CA PHE A 552 15.67 16.18 -10.39
C PHE A 552 15.42 15.77 -8.93
N ASN A 553 16.40 16.02 -8.06
CA ASN A 553 16.41 15.59 -6.66
C ASN A 553 16.31 14.06 -6.47
N VAL A 554 16.78 13.28 -7.43
CA VAL A 554 16.77 11.81 -7.35
C VAL A 554 17.65 11.29 -6.22
N GLY A 555 18.78 11.95 -5.93
CA GLY A 555 19.67 11.64 -4.81
C GLY A 555 18.97 11.81 -3.46
N TYR A 556 18.39 12.99 -3.23
CA TYR A 556 17.61 13.26 -2.01
C TYR A 556 16.44 12.30 -1.85
N SER A 557 15.68 12.08 -2.92
CA SER A 557 14.52 11.19 -2.90
C SER A 557 14.93 9.75 -2.56
N CYS A 558 16.02 9.26 -3.13
CA CYS A 558 16.56 7.95 -2.79
C CYS A 558 16.99 7.88 -1.32
N LEU A 559 17.80 8.83 -0.82
CA LEU A 559 18.25 8.84 0.57
C LEU A 559 17.09 8.90 1.56
N ARG A 560 16.02 9.61 1.23
CA ARG A 560 14.81 9.65 2.06
C ARG A 560 14.16 8.26 2.15
N GLN A 561 14.03 7.54 1.05
CA GLN A 561 13.50 6.17 1.03
C GLN A 561 14.42 5.19 1.76
N LEU A 562 15.75 5.34 1.60
CA LEU A 562 16.72 4.55 2.35
C LEU A 562 16.60 4.80 3.86
N GLY A 563 16.38 6.05 4.27
CA GLY A 563 16.13 6.41 5.67
C GLY A 563 14.96 5.65 6.28
N PHE A 564 13.86 5.54 5.54
CA PHE A 564 12.71 4.72 5.96
C PHE A 564 13.06 3.22 6.04
N GLY A 565 13.83 2.70 5.07
CA GLY A 565 14.29 1.32 5.09
C GLY A 565 15.22 1.02 6.27
N TYR A 566 16.19 1.88 6.55
CA TYR A 566 17.07 1.74 7.70
C TYR A 566 16.32 1.85 9.02
N LEU A 567 15.37 2.77 9.13
CA LEU A 567 14.57 2.94 10.34
C LEU A 567 13.71 1.70 10.62
N ASP A 568 13.05 1.16 9.60
CA ASP A 568 12.30 -0.08 9.70
C ASP A 568 13.19 -1.25 10.16
N MET A 569 14.32 -1.44 9.48
CA MET A 569 15.25 -2.51 9.83
C MET A 569 15.82 -2.33 11.24
N ALA A 570 16.16 -1.12 11.65
CA ALA A 570 16.68 -0.86 12.99
C ALA A 570 15.66 -1.23 14.08
N TRP A 571 14.38 -0.87 13.91
CA TRP A 571 13.31 -1.28 14.82
C TRP A 571 13.13 -2.80 14.91
N HIS A 572 13.40 -3.53 13.84
CA HIS A 572 13.09 -4.96 13.74
C HIS A 572 14.32 -5.89 13.82
N THR A 573 15.53 -5.33 13.88
CA THR A 573 16.78 -6.06 14.18
C THR A 573 17.23 -5.93 15.63
N LEU A 574 16.40 -5.37 16.50
CA LEU A 574 16.62 -5.38 17.95
C LEU A 574 16.68 -6.84 18.44
N SER A 575 17.71 -7.16 19.22
CA SER A 575 17.89 -8.49 19.84
C SER A 575 17.61 -8.50 21.35
N SER A 576 17.35 -7.32 21.93
CA SER A 576 16.96 -7.11 23.32
C SER A 576 15.82 -6.09 23.40
N PRO A 577 15.01 -6.11 24.47
CA PRO A 577 13.91 -5.16 24.63
C PRO A 577 14.39 -3.70 24.57
N PHE A 578 13.62 -2.88 23.87
CA PHE A 578 13.88 -1.45 23.74
C PHE A 578 13.22 -0.68 24.89
N GLU A 579 14.03 0.06 25.63
CA GLU A 579 13.60 0.91 26.75
C GLU A 579 13.97 2.39 26.54
N GLY A 580 14.62 2.70 25.41
CA GLY A 580 15.12 4.03 25.09
C GLY A 580 14.04 5.03 24.67
N ASP A 581 14.47 6.24 24.35
CA ASP A 581 13.63 7.25 23.73
C ASP A 581 13.45 6.96 22.25
N VAL A 582 12.20 6.99 21.75
CA VAL A 582 11.85 6.69 20.36
C VAL A 582 12.44 7.70 19.39
N VAL A 583 12.44 8.98 19.76
CA VAL A 583 12.93 10.06 18.90
C VAL A 583 14.46 10.02 18.80
N ASP A 584 15.16 9.80 19.93
CA ASP A 584 16.62 9.67 19.93
C ASP A 584 17.08 8.43 19.15
N PHE A 585 16.38 7.32 19.27
CA PHE A 585 16.66 6.10 18.47
C PHE A 585 16.53 6.37 16.97
N GLU A 586 15.43 7.00 16.56
CA GLU A 586 15.21 7.37 15.17
C GLU A 586 16.30 8.32 14.67
N LYS A 587 16.57 9.41 15.42
CA LYS A 587 17.59 10.41 15.09
C LYS A 587 18.96 9.79 14.81
N GLN A 588 19.39 8.85 15.64
CA GLN A 588 20.66 8.13 15.47
C GLN A 588 20.62 7.22 14.23
N THR A 589 19.52 6.53 14.03
CA THR A 589 19.36 5.56 12.94
C THR A 589 19.39 6.22 11.55
N VAL A 590 18.65 7.31 11.37
CA VAL A 590 18.52 7.99 10.07
C VAL A 590 19.67 8.97 9.77
N ALA A 591 20.57 9.22 10.73
CA ALA A 591 21.64 10.21 10.59
C ALA A 591 22.49 10.05 9.31
N LYS A 592 22.76 8.80 8.88
CA LYS A 592 23.58 8.51 7.70
C LYS A 592 22.89 8.84 6.36
N THR A 593 21.56 8.92 6.34
CA THR A 593 20.77 9.28 5.14
C THR A 593 20.30 10.73 5.15
N GLN A 594 20.48 11.42 6.28
CA GLN A 594 20.03 12.80 6.44
C GLN A 594 21.02 13.78 5.84
N ILE A 595 20.55 14.65 4.95
CA ILE A 595 21.32 15.75 4.36
C ILE A 595 20.83 17.13 4.82
N LEU A 596 19.57 17.25 5.19
CA LEU A 596 19.01 18.48 5.78
C LEU A 596 19.33 18.58 7.28
N PRO A 597 19.39 19.80 7.83
CA PRO A 597 19.53 19.97 9.28
C PRO A 597 18.42 19.23 10.04
N TYR A 598 18.78 18.60 11.14
CA TYR A 598 17.82 17.96 12.01
C TYR A 598 16.86 18.98 12.62
N VAL A 599 15.59 18.67 12.68
CA VAL A 599 14.56 19.50 13.30
C VAL A 599 14.13 18.86 14.63
N GLU A 600 14.40 19.57 15.72
CA GLU A 600 14.01 19.09 17.06
C GLU A 600 12.48 18.94 17.18
N ASN A 601 12.05 18.01 18.03
CA ASN A 601 10.65 17.68 18.27
C ASN A 601 9.88 17.20 17.04
N THR A 602 10.56 16.56 16.09
CA THR A 602 9.94 15.89 14.95
C THR A 602 10.44 14.46 14.84
N ALA A 603 9.58 13.55 14.38
CA ALA A 603 9.93 12.16 14.11
C ALA A 603 8.97 11.52 13.09
N ILE A 604 9.46 10.49 12.43
CA ILE A 604 8.72 9.68 11.46
C ILE A 604 7.99 8.54 12.17
N SER A 605 8.67 7.87 13.12
CA SER A 605 8.17 6.68 13.80
C SER A 605 6.76 6.83 14.39
N PRO A 606 6.35 7.97 15.01
CA PRO A 606 5.01 8.09 15.58
C PRO A 606 3.86 8.05 14.57
N THR A 607 4.15 8.26 13.28
CA THR A 607 3.15 8.25 12.18
C THR A 607 3.49 7.28 11.05
N PHE A 608 4.48 6.41 11.24
CA PHE A 608 4.95 5.48 10.23
C PHE A 608 4.04 4.24 10.11
N ASN A 609 2.83 4.45 9.59
CA ASN A 609 1.80 3.43 9.45
C ASN A 609 2.29 2.17 8.71
N HIS A 610 3.13 2.30 7.69
CA HIS A 610 3.63 1.16 6.91
C HIS A 610 4.18 0.04 7.78
N ILE A 611 5.00 0.39 8.79
CA ILE A 611 5.70 -0.60 9.62
C ILE A 611 5.01 -0.88 10.96
N PHE A 612 4.18 0.03 11.48
CA PHE A 612 3.56 -0.13 12.80
C PHE A 612 2.08 -0.55 12.76
N SER A 613 1.34 -0.19 11.72
CA SER A 613 -0.06 -0.61 11.53
C SER A 613 -0.34 -1.25 10.17
N GLY A 614 0.62 -1.19 9.25
CA GLY A 614 0.57 -1.84 7.93
C GLY A 614 1.37 -3.14 7.86
N GLY A 615 1.45 -3.73 6.69
CA GLY A 615 2.10 -5.02 6.44
C GLY A 615 3.60 -4.95 6.11
N TYR A 616 4.30 -3.82 6.41
CA TYR A 616 5.69 -3.57 5.98
C TYR A 616 6.71 -3.64 7.13
N ALA A 617 6.37 -4.23 8.27
CA ALA A 617 7.35 -4.47 9.34
C ALA A 617 8.50 -5.36 8.85
N ALA A 618 9.75 -4.91 9.04
CA ALA A 618 10.96 -5.50 8.42
C ALA A 618 10.79 -5.71 6.91
N GLY A 619 10.15 -4.75 6.23
CA GLY A 619 9.72 -4.89 4.85
C GLY A 619 9.65 -3.59 4.05
N TYR A 620 9.97 -2.43 4.63
CA TYR A 620 9.93 -1.16 3.90
C TYR A 620 10.99 -1.08 2.79
N TYR A 621 12.11 -1.76 2.93
CA TYR A 621 13.13 -1.92 1.89
C TYR A 621 12.56 -2.45 0.57
N SER A 622 11.41 -3.11 0.61
CA SER A 622 10.72 -3.71 -0.53
C SER A 622 10.50 -2.73 -1.68
N TYR A 623 10.27 -1.44 -1.39
CA TYR A 623 10.15 -0.40 -2.41
C TYR A 623 11.43 -0.24 -3.23
N LYS A 624 12.59 -0.18 -2.56
CA LYS A 624 13.88 -0.08 -3.26
C LYS A 624 14.30 -1.41 -3.89
N TRP A 625 13.96 -2.52 -3.26
CA TRP A 625 14.16 -3.85 -3.83
C TRP A 625 13.40 -4.01 -5.15
N ALA A 626 12.10 -3.68 -5.14
CA ALA A 626 11.25 -3.78 -6.32
C ALA A 626 11.59 -2.73 -7.38
N GLU A 627 12.11 -1.56 -7.00
CA GLU A 627 12.59 -0.54 -7.94
C GLU A 627 13.82 -1.03 -8.74
N VAL A 628 14.68 -1.85 -8.13
CA VAL A 628 15.75 -2.55 -8.86
C VAL A 628 15.16 -3.55 -9.86
N LEU A 629 14.15 -4.33 -9.45
CA LEU A 629 13.45 -5.27 -10.33
C LEU A 629 12.75 -4.54 -11.49
N ASP A 630 12.04 -3.46 -11.18
CA ASP A 630 11.28 -2.68 -12.15
C ASP A 630 12.18 -2.03 -13.21
N ALA A 631 13.26 -1.38 -12.78
CA ALA A 631 14.19 -0.73 -13.72
C ALA A 631 14.78 -1.73 -14.72
N ASP A 632 15.20 -2.90 -14.23
CA ASP A 632 15.71 -3.96 -15.08
C ASP A 632 14.60 -4.58 -15.97
N ALA A 633 13.39 -4.77 -15.45
CA ALA A 633 12.26 -5.29 -16.21
C ALA A 633 11.78 -4.30 -17.30
N PHE A 634 11.70 -2.99 -16.96
CA PHE A 634 11.27 -1.98 -17.92
C PHE A 634 12.28 -1.77 -19.06
N SER A 635 13.57 -2.00 -18.82
CA SER A 635 14.60 -1.95 -19.86
C SER A 635 14.31 -2.84 -21.08
N VAL A 636 13.53 -3.91 -20.90
CA VAL A 636 13.07 -4.76 -22.01
C VAL A 636 12.06 -4.03 -22.88
N PHE A 637 11.13 -3.29 -22.26
CA PHE A 637 10.16 -2.47 -22.97
C PHE A 637 10.84 -1.28 -23.68
N GLU A 638 11.84 -0.65 -23.06
CA GLU A 638 12.62 0.40 -23.71
C GLU A 638 13.33 -0.11 -24.96
N LYS A 639 13.93 -1.30 -24.89
CA LYS A 639 14.64 -1.92 -26.01
C LYS A 639 13.72 -2.37 -27.13
N ASN A 640 12.58 -2.97 -26.82
CA ASN A 640 11.68 -3.61 -27.80
C ASN A 640 10.56 -2.66 -28.27
N GLY A 641 10.33 -1.56 -27.55
CA GLY A 641 9.22 -0.63 -27.68
C GLY A 641 8.26 -0.74 -26.51
N ILE A 642 7.88 0.42 -25.94
CA ILE A 642 7.07 0.49 -24.71
C ILE A 642 5.65 -0.13 -24.85
N PHE A 643 5.23 -0.46 -26.05
CA PHE A 643 3.98 -1.17 -26.37
C PHE A 643 4.20 -2.48 -27.11
N ASP A 644 5.41 -3.06 -27.07
CA ASP A 644 5.69 -4.35 -27.68
C ASP A 644 4.81 -5.43 -27.06
N GLN A 645 3.99 -6.06 -27.93
CA GLN A 645 2.99 -7.05 -27.51
C GLN A 645 3.63 -8.33 -26.98
N ALA A 646 4.79 -8.73 -27.52
CA ALA A 646 5.46 -9.94 -27.07
C ALA A 646 6.04 -9.75 -25.65
N THR A 647 6.62 -8.58 -25.36
CA THR A 647 7.12 -8.21 -24.03
C THR A 647 5.97 -8.10 -23.03
N ALA A 648 4.89 -7.39 -23.40
CA ALA A 648 3.70 -7.26 -22.54
C ALA A 648 3.06 -8.62 -22.24
N GLN A 649 2.90 -9.48 -23.24
CA GLN A 649 2.37 -10.83 -23.06
C GLN A 649 3.28 -11.68 -22.15
N SER A 650 4.61 -11.60 -22.35
CA SER A 650 5.57 -12.31 -21.49
C SER A 650 5.49 -11.85 -20.03
N PHE A 651 5.37 -10.55 -19.78
CA PHE A 651 5.20 -10.00 -18.42
C PHE A 651 3.87 -10.45 -17.81
N MET A 652 2.78 -10.40 -18.57
CA MET A 652 1.48 -10.85 -18.11
C MET A 652 1.47 -12.35 -17.76
N GLU A 653 2.00 -13.21 -18.62
CA GLU A 653 1.98 -14.67 -18.42
C GLU A 653 2.93 -15.16 -17.32
N ASN A 654 4.08 -14.49 -17.13
CA ASN A 654 5.09 -14.91 -16.17
C ASN A 654 4.99 -14.21 -14.82
N ILE A 655 4.41 -13.03 -14.75
CA ILE A 655 4.30 -12.20 -13.52
C ILE A 655 2.84 -12.02 -13.10
N LEU A 656 2.04 -11.26 -13.90
CA LEU A 656 0.72 -10.80 -13.44
C LEU A 656 -0.29 -11.93 -13.22
N LYS A 657 -0.28 -12.97 -14.06
CA LYS A 657 -1.18 -14.11 -13.91
C LYS A 657 -0.79 -15.09 -12.83
N LYS A 658 0.47 -15.07 -12.41
CA LYS A 658 1.05 -16.13 -11.58
C LYS A 658 0.86 -15.93 -10.07
N GLY A 659 0.67 -14.70 -9.62
CA GLY A 659 0.61 -14.46 -8.18
C GLY A 659 1.75 -15.14 -7.43
N GLY A 660 1.42 -15.81 -6.33
CA GLY A 660 2.37 -16.53 -5.47
C GLY A 660 2.53 -18.01 -5.79
N THR A 661 2.17 -18.47 -6.99
CA THR A 661 2.18 -19.91 -7.39
C THR A 661 3.57 -20.52 -7.48
N GLU A 662 4.59 -19.69 -7.60
CA GLU A 662 6.01 -20.08 -7.60
C GLU A 662 6.84 -19.06 -6.80
N HIS A 663 8.11 -19.38 -6.53
CA HIS A 663 9.02 -18.41 -5.91
C HIS A 663 9.23 -17.21 -6.85
N PRO A 664 9.15 -15.96 -6.38
CA PRO A 664 9.20 -14.77 -7.23
C PRO A 664 10.44 -14.69 -8.14
N MET A 665 11.62 -15.10 -7.65
CA MET A 665 12.84 -15.11 -8.46
C MET A 665 12.75 -16.06 -9.66
N ILE A 666 12.01 -17.17 -9.55
CA ILE A 666 11.77 -18.08 -10.68
C ILE A 666 10.90 -17.40 -11.75
N LEU A 667 9.84 -16.73 -11.32
CA LEU A 667 8.95 -15.98 -12.21
C LEU A 667 9.68 -14.83 -12.89
N TYR A 668 10.47 -14.08 -12.12
CA TYR A 668 11.28 -12.97 -12.62
C TYR A 668 12.29 -13.42 -13.68
N LYS A 669 13.09 -14.47 -13.38
CA LYS A 669 14.07 -15.03 -14.32
C LYS A 669 13.43 -15.60 -15.57
N ARG A 670 12.21 -16.12 -15.49
CA ARG A 670 11.46 -16.59 -16.66
C ARG A 670 11.07 -15.45 -17.61
N PHE A 671 10.75 -14.28 -17.05
CA PHE A 671 10.49 -13.07 -17.84
C PHE A 671 11.79 -12.43 -18.33
N ARG A 672 12.77 -12.25 -17.43
CA ARG A 672 13.96 -11.42 -17.69
C ARG A 672 15.17 -12.18 -18.27
N GLY A 673 15.27 -13.47 -17.99
CA GLY A 673 16.38 -14.34 -18.41
C GLY A 673 17.57 -14.39 -17.46
N HIS A 674 17.64 -13.52 -16.46
CA HIS A 674 18.73 -13.42 -15.47
C HIS A 674 18.22 -12.86 -14.13
N GLU A 675 19.08 -12.83 -13.12
CA GLU A 675 18.82 -12.15 -11.85
C GLU A 675 18.95 -10.64 -12.00
N PRO A 676 18.23 -9.84 -11.21
CA PRO A 676 18.29 -8.38 -11.26
C PRO A 676 19.65 -7.86 -10.76
N SER A 677 20.07 -6.70 -11.28
CA SER A 677 21.19 -5.91 -10.74
C SER A 677 20.77 -4.46 -10.54
N ILE A 678 21.47 -3.73 -9.67
CA ILE A 678 21.20 -2.31 -9.43
C ILE A 678 21.57 -1.42 -10.63
N ASP A 679 22.33 -1.93 -11.59
CA ASP A 679 22.90 -1.12 -12.68
C ASP A 679 21.83 -0.47 -13.56
N ALA A 680 20.71 -1.18 -13.81
CA ALA A 680 19.62 -0.63 -14.59
C ALA A 680 19.00 0.58 -13.88
N LEU A 681 18.81 0.50 -12.57
CA LEU A 681 18.30 1.60 -11.74
C LEU A 681 19.28 2.77 -11.72
N LEU A 682 20.57 2.51 -11.51
CA LEU A 682 21.60 3.55 -11.48
C LEU A 682 21.71 4.28 -12.83
N ARG A 683 21.58 3.56 -13.96
CA ARG A 683 21.54 4.15 -15.30
C ARG A 683 20.29 4.99 -15.52
N ARG A 684 19.11 4.45 -15.20
CA ARG A 684 17.84 5.17 -15.30
C ARG A 684 17.88 6.51 -14.57
N ASN A 685 18.47 6.51 -13.38
CA ASN A 685 18.55 7.69 -12.52
C ASN A 685 19.79 8.57 -12.79
N GLY A 686 20.56 8.30 -13.84
CA GLY A 686 21.73 9.12 -14.23
C GLY A 686 22.91 9.08 -13.24
N ILE A 687 22.92 8.14 -12.29
CA ILE A 687 23.99 7.98 -11.29
C ILE A 687 25.26 7.40 -11.95
N ILE A 688 25.09 6.50 -12.91
CA ILE A 688 26.19 5.99 -13.75
C ILE A 688 25.88 6.26 -15.23
N SER A 689 26.93 6.48 -16.03
CA SER A 689 26.76 6.77 -17.45
C SER A 689 26.21 5.57 -18.24
N THR A 690 25.43 5.85 -19.28
CA THR A 690 24.83 4.84 -20.18
C THR A 690 25.84 4.12 -21.08
N ASN A 691 27.11 4.52 -21.06
CA ASN A 691 28.17 4.09 -22.01
C ASN A 691 29.08 2.99 -21.46
N ASN A 692 28.62 2.13 -20.56
CA ASN A 692 29.39 0.93 -20.15
C ASN A 692 28.59 -0.35 -20.34
#